data_f7392fa6268c72616bc5fd6abefb1876
#
_entry.id   f7392fa6268c72616bc5fd6abefb1876
#
_cell.length_a   1.000
_cell.length_b   1.000
_cell.length_c   1.000
_cell.angle_alpha   90.00
_cell.angle_beta   90.00
_cell.angle_gamma   90.00
#
_symmetry.space_group_name_H-M   'P 1'
#
loop_
_entity.id
_entity.type
_entity.pdbx_description
1 polymer ?
#
loop_
_entity_poly.entity_id
_entity_poly.type
_entity_poly.pdbx_seq_one_letter_code
_entity_poly.pdbx_strand_id
1 'polypeptide(L)'
;MTDDFATDGALAQAIKGFKPREPQRQMAQAVTEAINFKQELVVEAGTGTGKTFAYLAPALRADRKVIISTGSKALQDQLYARDLPTVAKALKYKGKLALLKGRSNYLCLERLEQQSMAGGELAGQTLIDLVQLRKWSSQTKEGDISTCSEVAEDSFVWPLVTSTNDNCLGSDCPLYQDCFVVKARRRAMDADVVVVNHHLFLADMVVKEGGFAELIPEAEVMIFDEAHQIPDIASQYFGQQLTSRQLLDLAKDITIAYRTEVRDAAQLQKSADRLSLSTQDFRLNLGEPGFRGNLRDVLGEPNVQRALLLLDDALELCYDVMKLSLGRSALLDAAFERATLYRARLKRLKAVTEPGYSYWYECNSRHFVLALTPLTVADRFREMLDDKPGSWIFTSATLSVNDQLGHFTERLGLTKAKTLLLPSPFDYAKQALLCVPRFLPSPNQPGGARQLARMLRPLIEANNGRCFFLCTSHQMMRELAEEFRATMTLPVLLQGETSNGQLLAQFVAAGNALLVATSSFWEGGDVRGDALSCVIIDKLPFTSPDDPLLKARIEDCRLRGGDPFNDVQLPDAVITLKQGVGRLIRDTDDRGVLVICDNRLVMRPYGEVFLNSLPPTPRTRDLKQAIAFLQAADASAT
;
A
#
# COMPACT_ATOMS: atom_id res chain seq x y z
N MET A 1 19.78 -30.71 -11.48
CA MET A 1 19.98 -29.40 -10.86
C MET A 1 20.29 -29.65 -9.38
N THR A 2 21.36 -29.06 -8.87
CA THR A 2 21.66 -29.08 -7.42
C THR A 2 20.54 -28.36 -6.68
N ASP A 3 19.98 -29.00 -5.65
CA ASP A 3 18.94 -28.39 -4.82
C ASP A 3 19.56 -27.32 -3.90
N ASP A 4 19.40 -26.05 -4.26
CA ASP A 4 19.95 -24.93 -3.50
C ASP A 4 19.44 -24.86 -2.05
N PHE A 5 18.30 -25.52 -1.76
CA PHE A 5 17.63 -25.56 -0.44
C PHE A 5 17.93 -26.83 0.36
N ALA A 6 18.73 -27.77 -0.17
CA ALA A 6 19.14 -28.96 0.57
C ALA A 6 20.07 -28.61 1.76
N THR A 7 20.26 -29.55 2.68
CA THR A 7 21.16 -29.37 3.84
C THR A 7 22.62 -29.11 3.44
N ASP A 8 23.04 -29.55 2.26
CA ASP A 8 24.32 -29.33 1.62
C ASP A 8 24.23 -28.33 0.43
N GLY A 9 23.07 -27.71 0.25
CA GLY A 9 22.80 -26.78 -0.84
C GLY A 9 23.52 -25.43 -0.69
N ALA A 10 23.52 -24.63 -1.75
CA ALA A 10 24.24 -23.35 -1.80
C ALA A 10 23.77 -22.36 -0.70
N LEU A 11 22.47 -22.36 -0.38
CA LEU A 11 21.92 -21.48 0.66
C LEU A 11 22.37 -21.94 2.07
N ALA A 12 22.36 -23.25 2.34
CA ALA A 12 22.81 -23.80 3.61
C ALA A 12 24.30 -23.57 3.87
N GLN A 13 25.14 -23.64 2.82
CA GLN A 13 26.57 -23.38 2.91
C GLN A 13 26.91 -21.89 3.15
N ALA A 14 26.10 -20.98 2.61
CA ALA A 14 26.40 -19.55 2.61
C ALA A 14 25.72 -18.78 3.78
N ILE A 15 24.59 -19.28 4.27
CA ILE A 15 23.75 -18.55 5.25
C ILE A 15 23.80 -19.27 6.59
N LYS A 16 24.44 -18.63 7.59
CA LYS A 16 24.53 -19.18 8.95
C LYS A 16 23.12 -19.37 9.54
N GLY A 17 22.84 -20.59 10.03
CA GLY A 17 21.57 -20.91 10.64
C GLY A 17 20.42 -21.22 9.66
N PHE A 18 20.72 -21.33 8.36
CA PHE A 18 19.72 -21.77 7.38
C PHE A 18 19.22 -23.18 7.71
N LYS A 19 17.90 -23.32 7.82
CA LYS A 19 17.24 -24.62 8.05
C LYS A 19 16.38 -24.94 6.83
N PRO A 20 16.65 -26.04 6.09
CA PRO A 20 15.79 -26.48 5.01
C PRO A 20 14.35 -26.71 5.48
N ARG A 21 13.39 -26.25 4.69
CA ARG A 21 11.95 -26.40 4.94
C ARG A 21 11.29 -26.97 3.71
N GLU A 22 10.53 -28.06 3.87
CA GLU A 22 9.91 -28.73 2.72
C GLU A 22 8.95 -27.81 1.94
N PRO A 23 8.08 -26.99 2.56
CA PRO A 23 7.24 -26.05 1.81
C PRO A 23 8.06 -25.03 0.99
N GLN A 24 9.24 -24.61 1.48
CA GLN A 24 10.13 -23.71 0.76
C GLN A 24 10.70 -24.37 -0.50
N ARG A 25 11.11 -25.63 -0.42
CA ARG A 25 11.61 -26.42 -1.56
C ARG A 25 10.53 -26.63 -2.61
N GLN A 26 9.33 -27.01 -2.19
CA GLN A 26 8.16 -27.17 -3.07
C GLN A 26 7.83 -25.89 -3.81
N MET A 27 7.84 -24.74 -3.11
CA MET A 27 7.64 -23.45 -3.75
C MET A 27 8.74 -23.15 -4.77
N ALA A 28 10.01 -23.35 -4.41
CA ALA A 28 11.13 -23.11 -5.32
C ALA A 28 11.08 -23.99 -6.57
N GLN A 29 10.66 -25.24 -6.43
CA GLN A 29 10.43 -26.13 -7.55
C GLN A 29 9.30 -25.64 -8.45
N ALA A 30 8.14 -25.26 -7.88
CA ALA A 30 7.01 -24.75 -8.65
C ALA A 30 7.35 -23.45 -9.39
N VAL A 31 8.11 -22.56 -8.75
CA VAL A 31 8.62 -21.32 -9.39
C VAL A 31 9.58 -21.66 -10.54
N THR A 32 10.49 -22.61 -10.34
CA THR A 32 11.41 -23.08 -11.40
C THR A 32 10.64 -23.62 -12.60
N GLU A 33 9.62 -24.45 -12.37
CA GLU A 33 8.77 -25.00 -13.44
C GLU A 33 8.02 -23.87 -14.17
N ALA A 34 7.41 -22.94 -13.42
CA ALA A 34 6.69 -21.80 -14.01
C ALA A 34 7.61 -20.94 -14.89
N ILE A 35 8.86 -20.71 -14.48
CA ILE A 35 9.85 -19.96 -15.26
C ILE A 35 10.24 -20.73 -16.52
N ASN A 36 10.53 -22.02 -16.41
CA ASN A 36 10.98 -22.82 -17.53
C ASN A 36 9.91 -22.98 -18.63
N PHE A 37 8.65 -23.10 -18.22
CA PHE A 37 7.52 -23.34 -19.12
C PHE A 37 6.70 -22.08 -19.45
N LYS A 38 7.15 -20.90 -19.00
CA LYS A 38 6.45 -19.61 -19.19
C LYS A 38 4.98 -19.68 -18.73
N GLN A 39 4.77 -20.12 -17.49
CA GLN A 39 3.43 -20.35 -16.93
C GLN A 39 3.04 -19.27 -15.93
N GLU A 40 1.73 -19.17 -15.69
CA GLU A 40 1.15 -18.45 -14.57
C GLU A 40 1.13 -19.37 -13.36
N LEU A 41 1.57 -18.85 -12.21
CA LEU A 41 1.62 -19.56 -10.94
C LEU A 41 1.10 -18.69 -9.81
N VAL A 42 0.16 -19.19 -9.03
CA VAL A 42 -0.34 -18.55 -7.81
C VAL A 42 0.03 -19.42 -6.61
N VAL A 43 0.79 -18.85 -5.67
CA VAL A 43 1.26 -19.57 -4.47
C VAL A 43 0.82 -18.84 -3.22
N GLU A 44 0.03 -19.50 -2.39
CA GLU A 44 -0.05 -19.13 -0.97
C GLU A 44 0.96 -19.97 -0.20
N ALA A 45 1.89 -19.30 0.48
CA ALA A 45 2.84 -19.96 1.36
C ALA A 45 2.77 -19.28 2.74
N GLY A 46 2.34 -20.04 3.74
CA GLY A 46 2.12 -19.53 5.09
C GLY A 46 3.35 -18.82 5.67
N THR A 47 3.14 -18.02 6.70
CA THR A 47 4.24 -17.31 7.39
C THR A 47 5.33 -18.29 7.83
N GLY A 48 6.59 -17.86 7.77
CA GLY A 48 7.73 -18.70 8.13
C GLY A 48 8.22 -19.68 7.06
N THR A 49 7.53 -19.82 5.94
CA THR A 49 7.96 -20.69 4.83
C THR A 49 9.29 -20.26 4.22
N GLY A 50 9.62 -18.97 4.27
CA GLY A 50 10.79 -18.43 3.59
C GLY A 50 10.53 -18.14 2.11
N LYS A 51 9.31 -17.65 1.80
CA LYS A 51 8.84 -17.29 0.45
C LYS A 51 9.86 -16.53 -0.39
N THR A 52 10.45 -15.50 0.21
CA THR A 52 11.39 -14.60 -0.48
C THR A 52 12.54 -15.38 -1.12
N PHE A 53 13.19 -16.26 -0.36
CA PHE A 53 14.28 -17.07 -0.88
C PHE A 53 13.79 -18.11 -1.89
N ALA A 54 12.57 -18.66 -1.66
CA ALA A 54 11.98 -19.67 -2.53
C ALA A 54 11.68 -19.16 -3.96
N TYR A 55 11.40 -17.86 -4.14
CA TYR A 55 11.27 -17.29 -5.47
C TYR A 55 12.57 -16.63 -5.98
N LEU A 56 13.41 -16.08 -5.09
CA LEU A 56 14.66 -15.44 -5.50
C LEU A 56 15.67 -16.44 -6.10
N ALA A 57 15.86 -17.59 -5.48
CA ALA A 57 16.84 -18.54 -5.96
C ALA A 57 16.54 -19.04 -7.38
N PRO A 58 15.32 -19.51 -7.71
CA PRO A 58 14.96 -19.84 -9.08
C PRO A 58 15.08 -18.67 -10.06
N ALA A 59 14.67 -17.46 -9.63
CA ALA A 59 14.74 -16.26 -10.46
C ALA A 59 16.20 -15.92 -10.85
N LEU A 60 17.13 -15.98 -9.89
CA LEU A 60 18.55 -15.74 -10.15
C LEU A 60 19.22 -16.86 -10.96
N ARG A 61 18.70 -18.09 -10.92
CA ARG A 61 19.20 -19.22 -11.74
C ARG A 61 18.68 -19.23 -13.16
N ALA A 62 17.63 -18.46 -13.44
CA ALA A 62 16.91 -18.55 -14.71
C ALA A 62 17.68 -17.99 -15.93
N ASP A 63 18.74 -17.20 -15.71
CA ASP A 63 19.48 -16.49 -16.77
C ASP A 63 18.55 -15.70 -17.71
N ARG A 64 17.59 -15.02 -17.12
CA ARG A 64 16.55 -14.22 -17.79
C ARG A 64 16.38 -12.90 -17.08
N LYS A 65 15.82 -11.92 -17.79
CA LYS A 65 15.46 -10.66 -17.17
C LYS A 65 14.24 -10.82 -16.25
N VAL A 66 14.38 -10.40 -15.00
CA VAL A 66 13.39 -10.60 -13.93
C VAL A 66 12.94 -9.25 -13.38
N ILE A 67 11.64 -9.08 -13.21
CA ILE A 67 11.06 -8.03 -12.40
C ILE A 67 10.44 -8.65 -11.16
N ILE A 68 10.79 -8.08 -9.98
CA ILE A 68 10.19 -8.46 -8.71
C ILE A 68 9.43 -7.25 -8.19
N SER A 69 8.12 -7.40 -8.07
CA SER A 69 7.21 -6.37 -7.59
C SER A 69 6.75 -6.69 -6.16
N THR A 70 6.78 -5.71 -5.26
CA THR A 70 6.36 -5.86 -3.86
C THR A 70 5.25 -4.90 -3.47
N GLY A 71 4.56 -5.17 -2.36
CA GLY A 71 3.41 -4.39 -1.94
C GLY A 71 3.75 -3.01 -1.38
N SER A 72 4.89 -2.81 -0.71
CA SER A 72 5.22 -1.57 -0.05
C SER A 72 6.66 -1.13 -0.28
N LYS A 73 6.94 0.18 -0.06
CA LYS A 73 8.30 0.73 -0.14
C LYS A 73 9.26 0.08 0.86
N ALA A 74 8.80 -0.17 2.08
CA ALA A 74 9.62 -0.80 3.12
C ALA A 74 10.03 -2.23 2.74
N LEU A 75 9.09 -3.02 2.18
CA LEU A 75 9.38 -4.35 1.66
C LEU A 75 10.30 -4.30 0.45
N GLN A 76 10.14 -3.32 -0.43
CA GLN A 76 11.00 -3.09 -1.57
C GLN A 76 12.45 -2.82 -1.14
N ASP A 77 12.63 -1.93 -0.17
CA ASP A 77 13.95 -1.59 0.38
C ASP A 77 14.59 -2.80 1.11
N GLN A 78 13.81 -3.53 1.92
CA GLN A 78 14.26 -4.75 2.59
C GLN A 78 14.70 -5.82 1.58
N LEU A 79 13.89 -6.08 0.57
CA LEU A 79 14.19 -7.06 -0.47
C LEU A 79 15.49 -6.70 -1.20
N TYR A 80 15.64 -5.44 -1.61
CA TYR A 80 16.80 -5.00 -2.39
C TYR A 80 18.08 -4.88 -1.55
N ALA A 81 17.99 -4.36 -0.32
CA ALA A 81 19.16 -4.10 0.50
C ALA A 81 19.66 -5.33 1.29
N ARG A 82 18.78 -6.30 1.59
CA ARG A 82 19.10 -7.44 2.44
C ARG A 82 18.92 -8.79 1.75
N ASP A 83 17.70 -9.08 1.28
CA ASP A 83 17.34 -10.44 0.91
C ASP A 83 17.96 -10.84 -0.45
N LEU A 84 17.82 -9.98 -1.46
CA LEU A 84 18.36 -10.22 -2.80
C LEU A 84 19.91 -10.32 -2.82
N PRO A 85 20.69 -9.42 -2.17
CA PRO A 85 22.14 -9.56 -2.08
C PRO A 85 22.57 -10.82 -1.32
N THR A 86 21.82 -11.24 -0.30
CA THR A 86 22.12 -12.45 0.48
C THR A 86 22.02 -13.70 -0.41
N VAL A 87 20.92 -13.84 -1.14
CA VAL A 87 20.71 -14.97 -2.07
C VAL A 87 21.69 -14.89 -3.25
N ALA A 88 21.89 -13.71 -3.82
CA ALA A 88 22.84 -13.51 -4.92
C ALA A 88 24.26 -13.93 -4.55
N LYS A 89 24.72 -13.57 -3.35
CA LYS A 89 26.01 -13.99 -2.83
C LYS A 89 26.10 -15.51 -2.63
N ALA A 90 25.05 -16.11 -2.05
CA ALA A 90 24.99 -17.56 -1.83
C ALA A 90 25.07 -18.34 -3.15
N LEU A 91 24.38 -17.86 -4.18
CA LEU A 91 24.35 -18.47 -5.51
C LEU A 91 25.52 -18.07 -6.41
N LYS A 92 26.41 -17.19 -5.94
CA LYS A 92 27.52 -16.60 -6.73
C LYS A 92 27.03 -15.92 -8.01
N TYR A 93 25.87 -15.27 -7.92
CA TYR A 93 25.25 -14.55 -9.02
C TYR A 93 26.12 -13.35 -9.44
N LYS A 94 26.28 -13.15 -10.75
CA LYS A 94 27.13 -12.09 -11.33
C LYS A 94 26.34 -11.03 -12.11
N GLY A 95 25.04 -11.23 -12.26
CA GLY A 95 24.18 -10.28 -12.98
C GLY A 95 23.98 -8.97 -12.20
N LYS A 96 23.51 -7.95 -12.91
CA LYS A 96 23.26 -6.62 -12.37
C LYS A 96 21.90 -6.56 -11.67
N LEU A 97 21.88 -5.97 -10.50
CA LEU A 97 20.68 -5.76 -9.69
C LEU A 97 20.34 -4.28 -9.65
N ALA A 98 19.07 -3.91 -9.78
CA ALA A 98 18.62 -2.54 -9.66
C ALA A 98 17.35 -2.41 -8.81
N LEU A 99 17.23 -1.27 -8.13
CA LEU A 99 16.04 -0.81 -7.45
C LEU A 99 15.47 0.36 -8.24
N LEU A 100 14.18 0.31 -8.55
CA LEU A 100 13.48 1.42 -9.18
C LEU A 100 12.22 1.76 -8.39
N LYS A 101 12.16 2.98 -7.87
CA LYS A 101 11.01 3.55 -7.18
C LYS A 101 10.21 4.46 -8.10
N GLY A 102 8.98 4.77 -7.74
CA GLY A 102 8.19 5.79 -8.42
C GLY A 102 8.85 7.17 -8.28
N ARG A 103 8.65 8.04 -9.29
CA ARG A 103 9.35 9.34 -9.36
C ARG A 103 9.15 10.26 -8.15
N SER A 104 8.03 10.16 -7.46
CA SER A 104 7.78 10.90 -6.21
C SER A 104 8.67 10.49 -5.04
N ASN A 105 9.49 9.44 -5.19
CA ASN A 105 10.49 9.01 -4.20
C ASN A 105 11.90 9.53 -4.52
N TYR A 106 12.04 10.36 -5.53
CA TYR A 106 13.32 10.98 -5.87
C TYR A 106 13.22 12.49 -5.81
N LEU A 107 14.29 13.12 -5.37
CA LEU A 107 14.44 14.58 -5.43
C LEU A 107 14.38 15.03 -6.90
N CYS A 108 13.55 16.02 -7.20
CA CYS A 108 13.51 16.68 -8.49
C CYS A 108 14.33 17.96 -8.43
N LEU A 109 15.45 17.99 -9.12
CA LEU A 109 16.36 19.15 -9.13
C LEU A 109 15.69 20.40 -9.69
N GLU A 110 14.91 20.27 -10.76
CA GLU A 110 14.17 21.36 -11.38
C GLU A 110 13.19 22.00 -10.40
N ARG A 111 12.39 21.17 -9.70
CA ARG A 111 11.45 21.68 -8.70
C ARG A 111 12.16 22.30 -7.49
N LEU A 112 13.30 21.75 -7.09
CA LEU A 112 14.13 22.32 -6.04
C LEU A 112 14.63 23.72 -6.42
N GLU A 113 15.07 23.92 -7.66
CA GLU A 113 15.48 25.24 -8.17
C GLU A 113 14.30 26.20 -8.26
N GLN A 114 13.18 25.77 -8.81
CA GLN A 114 11.95 26.58 -8.89
C GLN A 114 11.49 27.07 -7.52
N GLN A 115 11.44 26.18 -6.50
CA GLN A 115 11.07 26.58 -5.14
C GLN A 115 12.10 27.56 -4.53
N SER A 116 13.36 27.42 -4.89
CA SER A 116 14.42 28.32 -4.42
C SER A 116 14.35 29.70 -5.05
N MET A 117 13.90 29.79 -6.31
CA MET A 117 13.75 31.08 -7.05
C MET A 117 12.43 31.79 -6.72
N ALA A 118 11.37 31.04 -6.42
CA ALA A 118 10.04 31.58 -6.12
C ALA A 118 9.98 32.39 -4.80
N GLY A 119 11.07 32.47 -4.08
CA GLY A 119 11.41 33.22 -2.87
C GLY A 119 10.30 34.03 -2.19
N GLY A 120 9.90 33.65 -0.97
CA GLY A 120 9.14 34.51 -0.08
C GLY A 120 7.80 33.95 0.45
N GLU A 121 7.27 32.87 -0.12
CA GLU A 121 6.01 32.27 0.38
C GLU A 121 6.23 31.12 1.36
N LEU A 122 7.46 30.56 1.40
CA LEU A 122 7.81 29.48 2.33
C LEU A 122 8.33 30.08 3.64
N ALA A 123 7.73 29.66 4.76
CA ALA A 123 8.11 30.14 6.09
C ALA A 123 8.35 28.98 7.05
N GLY A 124 9.03 29.27 8.15
CA GLY A 124 9.23 28.32 9.24
C GLY A 124 10.04 27.09 8.83
N GLN A 125 9.63 25.92 9.30
CA GLN A 125 10.36 24.65 9.11
C GLN A 125 10.52 24.28 7.63
N THR A 126 9.55 24.55 6.78
CA THR A 126 9.61 24.22 5.34
C THR A 126 10.76 24.93 4.62
N LEU A 127 11.07 26.18 5.01
CA LEU A 127 12.21 26.92 4.46
C LEU A 127 13.54 26.31 4.94
N ILE A 128 13.63 25.93 6.22
CA ILE A 128 14.81 25.27 6.78
C ILE A 128 15.07 23.96 6.03
N ASP A 129 14.04 23.15 5.88
CA ASP A 129 14.10 21.88 5.17
C ASP A 129 14.56 22.05 3.71
N LEU A 130 14.06 23.10 3.02
CA LEU A 130 14.48 23.41 1.64
C LEU A 130 15.98 23.73 1.55
N VAL A 131 16.53 24.47 2.52
CA VAL A 131 17.97 24.79 2.58
C VAL A 131 18.78 23.51 2.83
N GLN A 132 18.33 22.65 3.72
CA GLN A 132 18.98 21.36 3.99
C GLN A 132 18.97 20.47 2.74
N LEU A 133 17.87 20.41 2.02
CA LEU A 133 17.75 19.65 0.77
C LEU A 133 18.66 20.17 -0.34
N ARG A 134 18.87 21.47 -0.44
CA ARG A 134 19.90 22.02 -1.38
C ARG A 134 21.30 21.52 -1.06
N LYS A 135 21.66 21.46 0.21
CA LYS A 135 22.95 20.90 0.62
C LYS A 135 23.02 19.40 0.34
N TRP A 136 21.99 18.66 0.70
CA TRP A 136 21.93 17.21 0.48
C TRP A 136 21.92 16.85 -1.01
N SER A 137 21.30 17.65 -1.87
CA SER A 137 21.23 17.41 -3.32
C SER A 137 22.60 17.32 -3.99
N SER A 138 23.60 18.04 -3.46
CA SER A 138 25.00 17.97 -3.95
C SER A 138 25.80 16.77 -3.43
N GLN A 139 25.30 16.07 -2.40
CA GLN A 139 25.97 14.95 -1.76
C GLN A 139 25.39 13.59 -2.18
N THR A 140 24.07 13.55 -2.45
CA THR A 140 23.40 12.32 -2.83
C THR A 140 23.76 11.87 -4.25
N LYS A 141 24.01 10.58 -4.42
CA LYS A 141 24.22 9.96 -5.74
C LYS A 141 22.93 9.43 -6.36
N GLU A 142 21.99 9.04 -5.50
CA GLU A 142 20.75 8.35 -5.87
C GLU A 142 19.54 9.30 -5.90
N GLY A 143 19.56 10.35 -5.09
CA GLY A 143 18.44 11.26 -4.92
C GLY A 143 17.20 10.62 -4.28
N ASP A 144 17.31 9.41 -3.71
CA ASP A 144 16.22 8.73 -3.02
C ASP A 144 15.91 9.43 -1.70
N ILE A 145 14.73 10.01 -1.58
CA ILE A 145 14.33 10.83 -0.42
C ILE A 145 14.31 10.03 0.89
N SER A 146 14.13 8.71 0.84
CA SER A 146 14.18 7.87 2.04
C SER A 146 15.57 7.77 2.67
N THR A 147 16.61 8.19 1.95
CA THR A 147 18.00 8.21 2.43
C THR A 147 18.42 9.57 3.00
N CYS A 148 17.54 10.56 2.97
CA CYS A 148 17.80 11.88 3.55
C CYS A 148 17.46 11.86 5.04
N SER A 149 18.48 11.92 5.89
CA SER A 149 18.34 11.94 7.36
C SER A 149 18.08 13.33 7.92
N GLU A 150 18.36 14.37 7.15
CA GLU A 150 18.32 15.77 7.57
C GLU A 150 16.92 16.36 7.60
N VAL A 151 15.97 15.75 6.86
CA VAL A 151 14.60 16.22 6.72
C VAL A 151 13.63 15.09 7.10
N ALA A 152 12.66 15.40 7.95
CA ALA A 152 11.65 14.44 8.40
C ALA A 152 10.84 13.85 7.23
N GLU A 153 10.48 12.56 7.31
CA GLU A 153 9.72 11.87 6.25
C GLU A 153 8.35 12.51 5.98
N ASP A 154 7.74 13.12 6.97
CA ASP A 154 6.43 13.77 6.92
C ASP A 154 6.51 15.28 6.64
N SER A 155 7.70 15.82 6.33
CA SER A 155 7.87 17.24 6.03
C SER A 155 7.04 17.68 4.83
N PHE A 156 6.40 18.83 4.97
CA PHE A 156 5.66 19.50 3.88
C PHE A 156 6.53 19.92 2.69
N VAL A 157 7.85 19.86 2.81
CA VAL A 157 8.75 20.20 1.70
C VAL A 157 8.76 19.14 0.60
N TRP A 158 8.56 17.85 0.92
CA TRP A 158 8.69 16.76 -0.04
C TRP A 158 7.78 16.88 -1.27
N PRO A 159 6.48 17.17 -1.14
CA PRO A 159 5.62 17.40 -2.30
C PRO A 159 6.04 18.60 -3.17
N LEU A 160 6.81 19.53 -2.62
CA LEU A 160 7.27 20.72 -3.34
C LEU A 160 8.50 20.43 -4.21
N VAL A 161 9.35 19.49 -3.80
CA VAL A 161 10.65 19.18 -4.42
C VAL A 161 10.72 17.80 -5.07
N THR A 162 9.64 17.05 -5.08
CA THR A 162 9.49 15.82 -5.86
C THR A 162 8.57 16.04 -7.06
N SER A 163 8.60 15.14 -8.04
CA SER A 163 7.73 15.23 -9.21
C SER A 163 6.73 14.08 -9.29
N THR A 164 5.63 14.36 -9.97
CA THR A 164 4.63 13.34 -10.36
C THR A 164 4.67 13.15 -11.88
N ASN A 165 3.91 12.20 -12.42
CA ASN A 165 3.78 12.07 -13.87
C ASN A 165 3.16 13.33 -14.49
N ASP A 166 2.25 13.97 -13.74
CA ASP A 166 1.50 15.12 -14.23
C ASP A 166 2.33 16.41 -14.30
N ASN A 167 3.36 16.57 -13.44
CA ASN A 167 4.12 17.83 -13.34
C ASN A 167 5.60 17.74 -13.74
N CYS A 168 6.02 16.61 -14.32
CA CYS A 168 7.38 16.45 -14.83
C CYS A 168 7.48 16.91 -16.28
N LEU A 169 8.50 17.71 -16.59
CA LEU A 169 8.76 18.20 -17.95
C LEU A 169 9.31 17.15 -18.92
N GLY A 170 9.57 15.93 -18.45
CA GLY A 170 10.08 14.86 -19.31
C GLY A 170 11.42 15.18 -19.94
N SER A 171 11.55 14.91 -21.26
CA SER A 171 12.75 15.20 -22.06
C SER A 171 13.07 16.69 -22.19
N ASP A 172 12.06 17.55 -22.00
CA ASP A 172 12.19 19.00 -22.15
C ASP A 172 12.72 19.68 -20.88
N CYS A 173 12.95 18.88 -19.82
CA CYS A 173 13.52 19.39 -18.58
C CYS A 173 14.97 19.84 -18.76
N PRO A 174 15.33 21.09 -18.37
CA PRO A 174 16.71 21.57 -18.47
C PRO A 174 17.72 20.69 -17.73
N LEU A 175 17.29 20.06 -16.63
CA LEU A 175 18.12 19.19 -15.79
C LEU A 175 17.91 17.69 -16.09
N TYR A 176 17.44 17.33 -17.29
CA TYR A 176 17.13 15.96 -17.67
C TYR A 176 18.31 15.00 -17.51
N GLN A 177 19.53 15.44 -17.88
CA GLN A 177 20.74 14.60 -17.82
C GLN A 177 21.16 14.30 -16.37
N ASP A 178 20.89 15.22 -15.47
CA ASP A 178 21.21 15.09 -14.04
C ASP A 178 20.07 14.49 -13.21
N CYS A 179 18.90 14.30 -13.81
CA CYS A 179 17.70 13.81 -13.17
C CYS A 179 17.92 12.44 -12.52
N PHE A 180 17.67 12.34 -11.22
CA PHE A 180 17.82 11.09 -10.46
C PHE A 180 16.88 9.98 -10.95
N VAL A 181 15.66 10.32 -11.36
CA VAL A 181 14.70 9.36 -11.94
C VAL A 181 15.23 8.79 -13.24
N VAL A 182 15.78 9.62 -14.12
CA VAL A 182 16.37 9.18 -15.40
C VAL A 182 17.57 8.28 -15.17
N LYS A 183 18.45 8.66 -14.24
CA LYS A 183 19.60 7.81 -13.85
C LYS A 183 19.17 6.47 -13.28
N ALA A 184 18.15 6.44 -12.40
CA ALA A 184 17.60 5.21 -11.83
C ALA A 184 16.96 4.31 -12.90
N ARG A 185 16.20 4.89 -13.84
CA ARG A 185 15.62 4.15 -14.98
C ARG A 185 16.70 3.54 -15.89
N ARG A 186 17.74 4.30 -16.25
CA ARG A 186 18.86 3.77 -17.04
C ARG A 186 19.49 2.57 -16.36
N ARG A 187 19.75 2.64 -15.06
CA ARG A 187 20.27 1.49 -14.29
C ARG A 187 19.32 0.29 -14.32
N ALA A 188 18.01 0.53 -14.20
CA ALA A 188 17.00 -0.53 -14.26
C ALA A 188 16.94 -1.18 -15.67
N MET A 189 17.05 -0.40 -16.75
CA MET A 189 17.10 -0.92 -18.12
C MET A 189 18.32 -1.83 -18.36
N ASP A 190 19.46 -1.51 -17.75
CA ASP A 190 20.71 -2.28 -17.87
C ASP A 190 20.78 -3.46 -16.91
N ALA A 191 19.87 -3.60 -15.97
CA ALA A 191 19.90 -4.64 -14.95
C ALA A 191 19.23 -5.94 -15.42
N ASP A 192 19.72 -7.06 -14.89
CA ASP A 192 19.14 -8.40 -15.12
C ASP A 192 17.97 -8.67 -14.16
N VAL A 193 18.05 -8.13 -12.92
CA VAL A 193 16.97 -8.22 -11.95
C VAL A 193 16.62 -6.82 -11.44
N VAL A 194 15.34 -6.45 -11.55
CA VAL A 194 14.83 -5.14 -11.13
C VAL A 194 13.76 -5.31 -10.06
N VAL A 195 13.96 -4.65 -8.92
CA VAL A 195 12.96 -4.58 -7.84
C VAL A 195 12.14 -3.31 -8.00
N VAL A 196 10.82 -3.46 -8.05
CA VAL A 196 9.85 -2.37 -8.14
C VAL A 196 8.75 -2.55 -7.09
N ASN A 197 7.84 -1.60 -6.94
CA ASN A 197 6.59 -1.84 -6.21
C ASN A 197 5.41 -2.05 -7.17
N HIS A 198 4.31 -2.60 -6.65
CA HIS A 198 3.10 -2.88 -7.44
C HIS A 198 2.54 -1.63 -8.12
N HIS A 199 2.58 -0.48 -7.46
CA HIS A 199 2.12 0.78 -8.04
C HIS A 199 2.92 1.17 -9.28
N LEU A 200 4.24 1.07 -9.24
CA LEU A 200 5.08 1.40 -10.40
C LEU A 200 4.88 0.39 -11.53
N PHE A 201 4.75 -0.90 -11.20
CA PHE A 201 4.51 -1.96 -12.18
C PHE A 201 3.19 -1.74 -12.93
N LEU A 202 2.09 -1.51 -12.20
CA LEU A 202 0.78 -1.29 -12.80
C LEU A 202 0.68 0.04 -13.54
N ALA A 203 1.38 1.09 -13.06
CA ALA A 203 1.51 2.34 -13.80
C ALA A 203 2.19 2.14 -15.16
N ASP A 204 3.26 1.33 -15.21
CA ASP A 204 3.95 1.00 -16.46
C ASP A 204 3.04 0.23 -17.42
N MET A 205 2.28 -0.75 -16.90
CA MET A 205 1.34 -1.51 -17.74
C MET A 205 0.34 -0.59 -18.42
N VAL A 206 -0.27 0.35 -17.69
CA VAL A 206 -1.25 1.31 -18.23
C VAL A 206 -0.61 2.29 -19.23
N VAL A 207 0.61 2.74 -18.98
CA VAL A 207 1.34 3.65 -19.88
C VAL A 207 1.69 2.96 -21.20
N LYS A 208 2.13 1.71 -21.15
CA LYS A 208 2.45 0.90 -22.34
C LYS A 208 1.22 0.62 -23.20
N GLU A 209 0.08 0.34 -22.59
CA GLU A 209 -1.22 0.18 -23.26
C GLU A 209 -1.60 1.43 -24.06
N GLY A 210 -1.26 2.63 -23.55
CA GLY A 210 -1.44 3.92 -24.25
C GLY A 210 -0.39 4.23 -25.34
N GLY A 211 0.58 3.33 -25.59
CA GLY A 211 1.66 3.54 -26.58
C GLY A 211 2.75 4.53 -26.17
N PHE A 212 2.85 4.85 -24.89
CA PHE A 212 3.86 5.76 -24.35
C PHE A 212 5.15 5.06 -23.90
N ALA A 213 6.21 5.82 -23.62
CA ALA A 213 7.50 5.30 -23.22
C ALA A 213 7.47 4.42 -21.97
N GLU A 214 8.27 3.36 -21.95
CA GLU A 214 8.41 2.42 -20.86
C GLU A 214 8.93 3.05 -19.57
N LEU A 215 8.30 2.74 -18.44
CA LEU A 215 8.76 3.14 -17.11
C LEU A 215 9.74 2.12 -16.53
N ILE A 216 9.49 0.83 -16.79
CA ILE A 216 10.30 -0.31 -16.36
C ILE A 216 10.73 -1.15 -17.60
N PRO A 217 11.86 -1.86 -17.54
CA PRO A 217 12.30 -2.69 -18.65
C PRO A 217 11.31 -3.82 -18.98
N GLU A 218 11.38 -4.35 -20.19
CA GLU A 218 10.73 -5.61 -20.49
C GLU A 218 11.43 -6.76 -19.76
N ALA A 219 10.66 -7.73 -19.29
CA ALA A 219 11.16 -8.90 -18.60
C ALA A 219 10.39 -10.16 -19.03
N GLU A 220 11.06 -11.30 -18.93
CA GLU A 220 10.48 -12.61 -19.21
C GLU A 220 9.87 -13.25 -17.95
N VAL A 221 10.29 -12.80 -16.78
CA VAL A 221 9.82 -13.31 -15.47
C VAL A 221 9.32 -12.16 -14.62
N MET A 222 8.05 -12.19 -14.25
CA MET A 222 7.40 -11.23 -13.36
C MET A 222 6.98 -11.94 -12.07
N ILE A 223 7.49 -11.48 -10.94
CA ILE A 223 7.20 -12.02 -9.61
C ILE A 223 6.51 -10.94 -8.78
N PHE A 224 5.35 -11.26 -8.23
CA PHE A 224 4.57 -10.38 -7.37
C PHE A 224 4.56 -10.95 -5.96
N ASP A 225 5.30 -10.30 -5.06
CA ASP A 225 5.30 -10.62 -3.64
C ASP A 225 4.25 -9.77 -2.91
N GLU A 226 3.56 -10.35 -1.94
CA GLU A 226 2.35 -9.79 -1.31
C GLU A 226 1.25 -9.49 -2.35
N ALA A 227 1.03 -10.44 -3.24
CA ALA A 227 0.15 -10.33 -4.41
C ALA A 227 -1.32 -10.08 -4.04
N HIS A 228 -1.75 -10.32 -2.79
CA HIS A 228 -3.09 -10.03 -2.31
C HIS A 228 -3.52 -8.56 -2.52
N GLN A 229 -2.56 -7.63 -2.64
CA GLN A 229 -2.82 -6.21 -2.87
C GLN A 229 -3.11 -5.86 -4.34
N ILE A 230 -2.71 -6.73 -5.29
CA ILE A 230 -2.77 -6.45 -6.73
C ILE A 230 -4.19 -6.11 -7.20
N PRO A 231 -5.27 -6.83 -6.82
CA PRO A 231 -6.61 -6.52 -7.31
C PRO A 231 -7.07 -5.11 -6.99
N ASP A 232 -6.80 -4.62 -5.78
CA ASP A 232 -7.22 -3.28 -5.36
C ASP A 232 -6.33 -2.18 -5.94
N ILE A 233 -5.02 -2.41 -6.06
CA ILE A 233 -4.12 -1.49 -6.73
C ILE A 233 -4.45 -1.42 -8.23
N ALA A 234 -4.72 -2.54 -8.91
CA ALA A 234 -5.13 -2.56 -10.31
C ALA A 234 -6.42 -1.76 -10.54
N SER A 235 -7.40 -1.88 -9.62
CA SER A 235 -8.63 -1.09 -9.68
C SER A 235 -8.36 0.43 -9.64
N GLN A 236 -7.35 0.87 -8.89
CA GLN A 236 -6.96 2.29 -8.86
C GLN A 236 -6.34 2.75 -10.18
N TYR A 237 -5.44 1.95 -10.77
CA TYR A 237 -4.75 2.30 -12.01
C TYR A 237 -5.64 2.19 -13.26
N PHE A 238 -6.58 1.26 -13.28
CA PHE A 238 -7.56 1.14 -14.36
C PHE A 238 -8.72 2.13 -14.22
N GLY A 239 -8.81 2.79 -13.08
CA GLY A 239 -9.71 3.89 -12.81
C GLY A 239 -9.16 5.24 -13.26
N GLN A 240 -9.93 6.29 -12.98
CA GLN A 240 -9.52 7.67 -13.16
C GLN A 240 -9.85 8.47 -11.91
N GLN A 241 -9.01 9.45 -11.62
CA GLN A 241 -9.25 10.35 -10.50
C GLN A 241 -8.84 11.79 -10.85
N LEU A 242 -9.52 12.74 -10.22
CA LEU A 242 -9.17 14.15 -10.20
C LEU A 242 -9.12 14.62 -8.75
N THR A 243 -8.00 15.21 -8.35
CA THR A 243 -7.80 15.64 -6.97
C THR A 243 -7.65 17.16 -6.88
N SER A 244 -8.06 17.72 -5.75
CA SER A 244 -7.81 19.15 -5.48
C SER A 244 -6.33 19.50 -5.53
N ARG A 245 -5.45 18.57 -5.12
CA ARG A 245 -3.99 18.80 -5.18
C ARG A 245 -3.51 18.98 -6.62
N GLN A 246 -3.97 18.14 -7.56
CA GLN A 246 -3.65 18.29 -8.99
C GLN A 246 -4.08 19.65 -9.54
N LEU A 247 -5.27 20.13 -9.17
CA LEU A 247 -5.78 21.42 -9.61
C LEU A 247 -5.00 22.61 -8.98
N LEU A 248 -4.66 22.52 -7.71
CA LEU A 248 -3.86 23.53 -7.01
C LEU A 248 -2.40 23.56 -7.51
N ASP A 249 -1.80 22.41 -7.79
CA ASP A 249 -0.46 22.32 -8.40
C ASP A 249 -0.46 22.91 -9.81
N LEU A 250 -1.51 22.65 -10.61
CA LEU A 250 -1.69 23.29 -11.92
C LEU A 250 -1.73 24.81 -11.81
N ALA A 251 -2.55 25.36 -10.91
CA ALA A 251 -2.64 26.79 -10.68
C ALA A 251 -1.31 27.40 -10.21
N LYS A 252 -0.58 26.70 -9.36
CA LYS A 252 0.75 27.09 -8.89
C LYS A 252 1.77 27.15 -10.04
N ASP A 253 1.81 26.13 -10.89
CA ASP A 253 2.75 26.08 -12.00
C ASP A 253 2.45 27.17 -13.05
N ILE A 254 1.16 27.47 -13.32
CA ILE A 254 0.77 28.63 -14.15
C ILE A 254 1.28 29.94 -13.53
N THR A 255 1.12 30.10 -12.22
CA THR A 255 1.62 31.30 -11.50
C THR A 255 3.14 31.42 -11.58
N ILE A 256 3.86 30.30 -11.43
CA ILE A 256 5.33 30.30 -11.56
C ILE A 256 5.74 30.69 -12.98
N ALA A 257 5.17 30.08 -14.01
CA ALA A 257 5.46 30.39 -15.41
C ALA A 257 5.19 31.87 -15.72
N TYR A 258 4.09 32.43 -15.23
CA TYR A 258 3.80 33.88 -15.37
C TYR A 258 4.88 34.73 -14.72
N ARG A 259 5.28 34.44 -13.48
CA ARG A 259 6.24 35.27 -12.73
C ARG A 259 7.67 35.18 -13.27
N THR A 260 8.05 34.05 -13.85
CA THR A 260 9.43 33.80 -14.31
C THR A 260 9.63 34.04 -15.79
N GLU A 261 8.71 33.61 -16.65
CA GLU A 261 8.95 33.50 -18.10
C GLU A 261 7.96 34.33 -18.94
N VAL A 262 6.69 34.48 -18.53
CA VAL A 262 5.61 35.09 -19.36
C VAL A 262 4.91 36.25 -18.63
N ARG A 263 5.67 37.19 -18.12
CA ARG A 263 5.21 38.30 -17.25
C ARG A 263 4.22 39.28 -17.92
N ASP A 264 4.19 39.34 -19.23
CA ASP A 264 3.28 40.16 -20.00
C ASP A 264 1.84 39.62 -20.09
N ALA A 265 1.65 38.33 -19.78
CA ALA A 265 0.34 37.65 -19.85
C ALA A 265 -0.39 37.64 -18.50
N ALA A 266 -0.78 38.79 -17.97
CA ALA A 266 -1.43 38.95 -16.67
C ALA A 266 -2.72 38.10 -16.50
N GLN A 267 -3.36 37.66 -17.58
CA GLN A 267 -4.51 36.78 -17.54
C GLN A 267 -4.18 35.39 -16.98
N LEU A 268 -2.92 34.92 -17.10
CA LEU A 268 -2.45 33.67 -16.53
C LEU A 268 -2.59 33.70 -15.01
N GLN A 269 -2.13 34.77 -14.33
CA GLN A 269 -2.27 34.90 -12.89
C GLN A 269 -3.74 34.89 -12.47
N LYS A 270 -4.59 35.66 -13.15
CA LYS A 270 -6.02 35.74 -12.82
C LYS A 270 -6.73 34.40 -12.97
N SER A 271 -6.40 33.63 -14.02
CA SER A 271 -6.98 32.29 -14.24
C SER A 271 -6.51 31.31 -13.17
N ALA A 272 -5.25 31.34 -12.80
CA ALA A 272 -4.69 30.50 -11.73
C ALA A 272 -5.33 30.80 -10.36
N ASP A 273 -5.47 32.08 -10.01
CA ASP A 273 -6.13 32.50 -8.76
C ASP A 273 -7.59 32.02 -8.73
N ARG A 274 -8.32 32.16 -9.85
CA ARG A 274 -9.71 31.69 -9.96
C ARG A 274 -9.81 30.16 -9.81
N LEU A 275 -8.89 29.40 -10.43
CA LEU A 275 -8.86 27.94 -10.28
C LEU A 275 -8.59 27.53 -8.83
N SER A 276 -7.65 28.19 -8.15
CA SER A 276 -7.34 27.93 -6.75
C SER A 276 -8.55 28.18 -5.84
N LEU A 277 -9.23 29.31 -6.01
CA LEU A 277 -10.41 29.67 -5.23
C LEU A 277 -11.56 28.69 -5.48
N SER A 278 -11.87 28.39 -6.74
CA SER A 278 -12.96 27.46 -7.11
C SER A 278 -12.67 26.04 -6.61
N THR A 279 -11.41 25.61 -6.57
CA THR A 279 -11.01 24.32 -6.03
C THR A 279 -11.27 24.25 -4.52
N GLN A 280 -10.93 25.30 -3.78
CA GLN A 280 -11.17 25.38 -2.33
C GLN A 280 -12.67 25.49 -2.02
N ASP A 281 -13.40 26.30 -2.78
CA ASP A 281 -14.85 26.44 -2.63
C ASP A 281 -15.58 25.12 -2.88
N PHE A 282 -15.22 24.42 -3.96
CA PHE A 282 -15.78 23.09 -4.24
C PHE A 282 -15.51 22.11 -3.08
N ARG A 283 -14.28 22.14 -2.48
CA ARG A 283 -14.00 21.31 -1.30
C ARG A 283 -14.92 21.62 -0.12
N LEU A 284 -15.19 22.88 0.15
CA LEU A 284 -16.07 23.29 1.26
C LEU A 284 -17.50 22.81 1.06
N ASN A 285 -17.98 22.74 -0.18
CA ASN A 285 -19.34 22.29 -0.51
C ASN A 285 -19.49 20.76 -0.50
N LEU A 286 -18.41 19.97 -0.47
CA LEU A 286 -18.48 18.51 -0.40
C LEU A 286 -18.84 17.94 0.99
N GLY A 287 -18.99 18.80 2.00
CA GLY A 287 -19.42 18.39 3.34
C GLY A 287 -18.31 18.18 4.35
N GLU A 288 -18.60 17.39 5.40
CA GLU A 288 -17.73 17.18 6.56
C GLU A 288 -16.40 16.52 6.20
N PRO A 289 -15.29 16.91 6.86
CA PRO A 289 -13.99 16.26 6.68
C PRO A 289 -14.01 14.79 7.09
N GLY A 290 -13.28 13.96 6.32
CA GLY A 290 -13.17 12.53 6.59
C GLY A 290 -14.32 11.70 6.01
N PHE A 291 -15.18 12.32 5.20
CA PHE A 291 -16.29 11.63 4.54
C PHE A 291 -15.88 11.08 3.17
N ARG A 292 -16.32 9.85 2.91
CA ARG A 292 -16.25 9.19 1.60
C ARG A 292 -17.66 8.77 1.19
N GLY A 293 -18.08 9.15 -0.01
CA GLY A 293 -19.45 8.94 -0.45
C GLY A 293 -19.60 8.68 -1.95
N ASN A 294 -20.81 8.35 -2.35
CA ASN A 294 -21.16 8.19 -3.77
C ASN A 294 -21.22 9.57 -4.45
N LEU A 295 -20.50 9.73 -5.55
CA LEU A 295 -20.46 10.99 -6.28
C LEU A 295 -21.81 11.35 -6.89
N ARG A 296 -22.64 10.37 -7.30
CA ARG A 296 -23.98 10.61 -7.81
C ARG A 296 -24.86 11.34 -6.82
N ASP A 297 -24.81 10.93 -5.56
CA ASP A 297 -25.68 11.47 -4.53
C ASP A 297 -25.34 12.95 -4.27
N VAL A 298 -24.05 13.24 -4.11
CA VAL A 298 -23.59 14.61 -3.81
C VAL A 298 -23.74 15.55 -5.00
N LEU A 299 -23.65 15.07 -6.23
CA LEU A 299 -23.89 15.88 -7.43
C LEU A 299 -25.36 16.31 -7.59
N GLY A 300 -26.28 15.71 -6.84
CA GLY A 300 -27.67 16.15 -6.73
C GLY A 300 -27.86 17.42 -5.90
N GLU A 301 -26.90 17.77 -5.04
CA GLU A 301 -27.00 18.91 -4.12
C GLU A 301 -26.76 20.25 -4.86
N PRO A 302 -27.68 21.25 -4.74
CA PRO A 302 -27.61 22.50 -5.52
C PRO A 302 -26.31 23.29 -5.28
N ASN A 303 -25.80 23.31 -4.04
CA ASN A 303 -24.56 24.02 -3.71
C ASN A 303 -23.33 23.35 -4.34
N VAL A 304 -23.31 22.01 -4.34
CA VAL A 304 -22.23 21.24 -4.98
C VAL A 304 -22.27 21.42 -6.49
N GLN A 305 -23.45 21.40 -7.11
CA GLN A 305 -23.60 21.65 -8.55
C GLN A 305 -23.07 23.02 -8.94
N ARG A 306 -23.43 24.07 -8.18
CA ARG A 306 -22.95 25.44 -8.43
C ARG A 306 -21.42 25.52 -8.28
N ALA A 307 -20.86 24.97 -7.21
CA ALA A 307 -19.44 24.98 -6.99
C ALA A 307 -18.67 24.18 -8.07
N LEU A 308 -19.24 23.06 -8.53
CA LEU A 308 -18.68 22.27 -9.62
C LEU A 308 -18.68 23.00 -10.97
N LEU A 309 -19.75 23.75 -11.27
CA LEU A 309 -19.80 24.60 -12.47
C LEU A 309 -18.73 25.68 -12.42
N LEU A 310 -18.55 26.35 -11.28
CA LEU A 310 -17.51 27.35 -11.10
C LEU A 310 -16.09 26.77 -11.25
N LEU A 311 -15.88 25.53 -10.77
CA LEU A 311 -14.63 24.81 -10.92
C LEU A 311 -14.36 24.44 -12.39
N ASP A 312 -15.38 23.95 -13.10
CA ASP A 312 -15.31 23.62 -14.52
C ASP A 312 -14.98 24.86 -15.35
N ASP A 313 -15.72 25.97 -15.15
CA ASP A 313 -15.46 27.27 -15.80
C ASP A 313 -14.06 27.81 -15.51
N ALA A 314 -13.56 27.64 -14.29
CA ALA A 314 -12.22 28.10 -13.93
C ALA A 314 -11.13 27.27 -14.62
N LEU A 315 -11.33 25.96 -14.74
CA LEU A 315 -10.41 25.07 -15.44
C LEU A 315 -10.42 25.32 -16.95
N GLU A 316 -11.61 25.58 -17.53
CA GLU A 316 -11.77 26.01 -18.93
C GLU A 316 -11.05 27.31 -19.20
N LEU A 317 -11.22 28.32 -18.32
CA LEU A 317 -10.53 29.59 -18.43
C LEU A 317 -8.99 29.43 -18.40
N CYS A 318 -8.47 28.59 -17.50
CA CYS A 318 -7.03 28.28 -17.49
C CYS A 318 -6.56 27.71 -18.82
N TYR A 319 -7.31 26.73 -19.36
CA TYR A 319 -7.02 26.12 -20.65
C TYR A 319 -6.97 27.17 -21.78
N ASP A 320 -8.01 28.02 -21.90
CA ASP A 320 -8.10 29.00 -22.95
C ASP A 320 -7.00 30.08 -22.88
N VAL A 321 -6.69 30.54 -21.66
CA VAL A 321 -5.63 31.54 -21.45
C VAL A 321 -4.24 30.96 -21.73
N MET A 322 -3.96 29.72 -21.29
CA MET A 322 -2.68 29.05 -21.58
C MET A 322 -2.49 28.80 -23.08
N LYS A 323 -3.58 28.46 -23.81
CA LYS A 323 -3.56 28.21 -25.25
C LYS A 323 -3.00 29.42 -26.04
N LEU A 324 -3.25 30.63 -25.55
CA LEU A 324 -2.74 31.87 -26.18
C LEU A 324 -1.24 32.10 -25.96
N SER A 325 -0.63 31.36 -25.06
CA SER A 325 0.76 31.54 -24.64
C SER A 325 1.64 30.30 -24.89
N LEU A 326 1.16 29.32 -25.67
CA LEU A 326 1.90 28.11 -25.99
C LEU A 326 3.25 28.40 -26.70
N GLY A 327 4.25 27.57 -26.44
CA GLY A 327 5.60 27.68 -26.98
C GLY A 327 6.46 28.75 -26.32
N ARG A 328 5.95 29.45 -25.28
CA ARG A 328 6.67 30.54 -24.59
C ARG A 328 7.34 30.07 -23.29
N SER A 329 6.92 28.93 -22.76
CA SER A 329 7.43 28.35 -21.53
C SER A 329 7.16 26.83 -21.51
N ALA A 330 8.19 26.02 -21.32
CA ALA A 330 8.04 24.57 -21.21
C ALA A 330 7.14 24.17 -20.03
N LEU A 331 7.21 24.93 -18.93
CA LEU A 331 6.34 24.71 -17.77
C LEU A 331 4.87 24.99 -18.10
N LEU A 332 4.60 26.02 -18.88
CA LEU A 332 3.25 26.39 -19.31
C LEU A 332 2.68 25.40 -20.32
N ASP A 333 3.51 24.93 -21.26
CA ASP A 333 3.10 23.89 -22.22
C ASP A 333 2.74 22.58 -21.53
N ALA A 334 3.54 22.15 -20.56
CA ALA A 334 3.23 20.99 -19.72
C ALA A 334 1.97 21.22 -18.84
N ALA A 335 1.74 22.44 -18.38
CA ALA A 335 0.52 22.78 -17.64
C ALA A 335 -0.73 22.73 -18.54
N PHE A 336 -0.60 23.14 -19.79
CA PHE A 336 -1.68 23.07 -20.80
C PHE A 336 -2.08 21.61 -21.09
N GLU A 337 -1.13 20.71 -21.27
CA GLU A 337 -1.40 19.28 -21.44
C GLU A 337 -2.16 18.70 -20.24
N ARG A 338 -1.75 19.06 -19.02
CA ARG A 338 -2.45 18.66 -17.80
C ARG A 338 -3.87 19.20 -17.72
N ALA A 339 -4.06 20.49 -18.04
CA ALA A 339 -5.39 21.09 -18.05
C ALA A 339 -6.32 20.38 -19.05
N THR A 340 -5.80 20.00 -20.22
CA THR A 340 -6.52 19.22 -21.22
C THR A 340 -6.99 17.88 -20.64
N LEU A 341 -6.09 17.16 -19.97
CA LEU A 341 -6.39 15.89 -19.33
C LEU A 341 -7.41 16.04 -18.18
N TYR A 342 -7.23 17.05 -17.33
CA TYR A 342 -8.12 17.28 -16.18
C TYR A 342 -9.54 17.69 -16.61
N ARG A 343 -9.67 18.49 -17.68
CA ARG A 343 -10.98 18.80 -18.30
C ARG A 343 -11.68 17.52 -18.79
N ALA A 344 -10.97 16.67 -19.50
CA ALA A 344 -11.53 15.39 -19.97
C ALA A 344 -11.98 14.50 -18.80
N ARG A 345 -11.16 14.39 -17.75
CA ARG A 345 -11.51 13.63 -16.53
C ARG A 345 -12.71 14.22 -15.80
N LEU A 346 -12.74 15.55 -15.62
CA LEU A 346 -13.86 16.23 -14.95
C LEU A 346 -15.18 16.03 -15.71
N LYS A 347 -15.13 16.13 -17.04
CA LYS A 347 -16.28 15.86 -17.90
C LYS A 347 -16.82 14.43 -17.72
N ARG A 348 -15.93 13.44 -17.64
CA ARG A 348 -16.28 12.03 -17.45
C ARG A 348 -16.84 11.78 -16.05
N LEU A 349 -16.24 12.37 -15.03
CA LEU A 349 -16.70 12.28 -13.64
C LEU A 349 -18.09 12.92 -13.43
N LYS A 350 -18.37 14.05 -14.11
CA LYS A 350 -19.67 14.73 -14.05
C LYS A 350 -20.79 13.93 -14.72
N ALA A 351 -20.49 13.20 -15.78
CA ALA A 351 -21.48 12.48 -16.56
C ALA A 351 -22.13 11.31 -15.79
N VAL A 352 -21.38 10.63 -14.93
CA VAL A 352 -21.83 9.52 -14.06
C VAL A 352 -22.63 8.43 -14.80
N THR A 353 -22.26 8.12 -16.04
CA THR A 353 -23.08 7.31 -16.96
C THR A 353 -22.49 5.96 -17.34
N GLU A 354 -21.19 5.72 -17.06
CA GLU A 354 -20.53 4.50 -17.51
C GLU A 354 -20.90 3.30 -16.64
N PRO A 355 -21.43 2.21 -17.23
CA PRO A 355 -21.69 0.97 -16.49
C PRO A 355 -20.39 0.27 -16.10
N GLY A 356 -20.44 -0.55 -15.05
CA GLY A 356 -19.28 -1.29 -14.56
C GLY A 356 -18.26 -0.47 -13.75
N TYR A 357 -18.62 0.77 -13.39
CA TYR A 357 -17.79 1.65 -12.59
C TYR A 357 -18.50 2.17 -11.34
N SER A 358 -17.73 2.36 -10.28
CA SER A 358 -18.14 3.11 -9.08
C SER A 358 -17.66 4.55 -9.19
N TYR A 359 -18.57 5.51 -9.01
CA TYR A 359 -18.28 6.93 -8.93
C TYR A 359 -18.31 7.35 -7.45
N TRP A 360 -17.19 7.78 -6.93
CA TRP A 360 -17.10 8.14 -5.53
C TRP A 360 -16.25 9.40 -5.31
N TYR A 361 -16.44 10.03 -4.16
CA TYR A 361 -15.58 11.11 -3.70
C TYR A 361 -15.14 10.87 -2.27
N GLU A 362 -14.01 11.48 -1.93
CA GLU A 362 -13.49 11.54 -0.59
C GLU A 362 -13.00 12.95 -0.30
N CYS A 363 -13.20 13.44 0.92
CA CYS A 363 -12.72 14.75 1.32
C CYS A 363 -12.16 14.74 2.73
N ASN A 364 -11.08 15.49 2.94
CA ASN A 364 -10.54 15.85 4.25
C ASN A 364 -10.69 17.37 4.49
N SER A 365 -10.10 17.91 5.55
CA SER A 365 -10.22 19.35 5.85
C SER A 365 -9.73 20.28 4.74
N ARG A 366 -8.79 19.85 3.88
CA ARG A 366 -8.14 20.69 2.86
C ARG A 366 -8.30 20.18 1.44
N HIS A 367 -8.47 18.88 1.26
CA HIS A 367 -8.39 18.21 -0.04
C HIS A 367 -9.61 17.35 -0.33
N PHE A 368 -9.86 17.15 -1.63
CA PHE A 368 -10.81 16.17 -2.11
C PHE A 368 -10.19 15.30 -3.22
N VAL A 369 -10.81 14.15 -3.41
CA VAL A 369 -10.60 13.23 -4.53
C VAL A 369 -11.97 12.95 -5.15
N LEU A 370 -12.09 13.08 -6.46
CA LEU A 370 -13.19 12.55 -7.26
C LEU A 370 -12.66 11.36 -8.04
N ALA A 371 -13.34 10.23 -8.02
CA ALA A 371 -12.83 9.01 -8.61
C ALA A 371 -13.90 8.22 -9.36
N LEU A 372 -13.45 7.55 -10.41
CA LEU A 372 -14.14 6.57 -11.22
C LEU A 372 -13.33 5.28 -11.15
N THR A 373 -13.85 4.24 -10.49
CA THR A 373 -13.15 2.99 -10.24
C THR A 373 -13.90 1.82 -10.88
N PRO A 374 -13.24 0.95 -11.68
CA PRO A 374 -13.89 -0.23 -12.25
C PRO A 374 -14.29 -1.21 -11.14
N LEU A 375 -15.43 -1.85 -11.26
CA LEU A 375 -15.93 -2.84 -10.32
C LEU A 375 -15.19 -4.17 -10.42
N THR A 376 -14.74 -4.51 -11.62
CA THR A 376 -13.88 -5.68 -11.90
C THR A 376 -12.66 -5.27 -12.72
N VAL A 377 -11.55 -5.94 -12.51
CA VAL A 377 -10.32 -5.74 -13.26
C VAL A 377 -9.91 -6.98 -14.06
N ALA A 378 -10.65 -8.08 -13.90
CA ALA A 378 -10.27 -9.40 -14.38
C ALA A 378 -9.98 -9.45 -15.89
N ASP A 379 -10.93 -8.95 -16.71
CA ASP A 379 -10.82 -9.02 -18.17
C ASP A 379 -9.63 -8.19 -18.66
N ARG A 380 -9.53 -6.94 -18.18
CA ARG A 380 -8.45 -6.05 -18.58
C ARG A 380 -7.09 -6.54 -18.12
N PHE A 381 -7.01 -7.08 -16.90
CA PHE A 381 -5.77 -7.64 -16.39
C PHE A 381 -5.37 -8.89 -17.19
N ARG A 382 -6.35 -9.73 -17.57
CA ARG A 382 -6.13 -10.90 -18.44
C ARG A 382 -5.58 -10.50 -19.82
N GLU A 383 -6.20 -9.52 -20.50
CA GLU A 383 -5.72 -8.98 -21.76
C GLU A 383 -4.25 -8.54 -21.66
N MET A 384 -3.90 -7.81 -20.63
CA MET A 384 -2.53 -7.34 -20.41
C MET A 384 -1.52 -8.49 -20.20
N LEU A 385 -1.94 -9.60 -19.57
CA LEU A 385 -1.09 -10.78 -19.43
C LEU A 385 -0.93 -11.53 -20.76
N ASP A 386 -2.00 -11.65 -21.52
CA ASP A 386 -1.98 -12.35 -22.83
C ASP A 386 -1.12 -11.58 -23.86
N ASP A 387 -1.04 -10.26 -23.77
CA ASP A 387 -0.18 -9.43 -24.62
C ASP A 387 1.31 -9.55 -24.29
N LYS A 388 1.67 -10.07 -23.10
CA LYS A 388 3.06 -10.20 -22.66
C LYS A 388 3.41 -11.65 -22.32
N PRO A 389 3.90 -12.43 -23.30
CA PRO A 389 4.30 -13.81 -23.05
C PRO A 389 5.48 -13.86 -22.06
N GLY A 390 5.29 -14.53 -20.94
CA GLY A 390 6.30 -14.65 -19.89
C GLY A 390 5.83 -15.54 -18.76
N SER A 391 6.62 -15.59 -17.70
CA SER A 391 6.26 -16.29 -16.46
C SER A 391 5.68 -15.27 -15.49
N TRP A 392 4.47 -15.54 -14.99
CA TRP A 392 3.76 -14.67 -14.05
C TRP A 392 3.56 -15.40 -12.74
N ILE A 393 4.26 -14.97 -11.69
CA ILE A 393 4.30 -15.64 -10.40
C ILE A 393 3.71 -14.71 -9.34
N PHE A 394 2.60 -15.11 -8.76
CA PHE A 394 1.90 -14.37 -7.70
C PHE A 394 2.07 -15.12 -6.39
N THR A 395 2.63 -14.47 -5.38
CA THR A 395 2.87 -15.10 -4.07
C THR A 395 2.45 -14.18 -2.93
N SER A 396 1.87 -14.78 -1.91
CA SER A 396 1.57 -14.12 -0.64
C SER A 396 1.43 -15.14 0.49
N ALA A 397 1.39 -14.67 1.71
CA ALA A 397 1.01 -15.51 2.86
C ALA A 397 -0.52 -15.70 2.97
N THR A 398 -1.30 -14.88 2.27
CA THR A 398 -2.76 -14.76 2.47
C THR A 398 -3.45 -14.47 1.14
N LEU A 399 -3.87 -15.50 0.43
CA LEU A 399 -4.65 -15.44 -0.82
C LEU A 399 -5.91 -16.29 -0.76
N SER A 400 -5.86 -17.39 0.01
CA SER A 400 -6.93 -18.37 0.07
C SER A 400 -8.00 -18.02 1.10
N VAL A 401 -9.22 -18.39 0.77
CA VAL A 401 -10.37 -18.43 1.68
C VAL A 401 -10.83 -19.87 1.75
N ASN A 402 -10.90 -20.43 2.95
CA ASN A 402 -11.28 -21.84 3.17
C ASN A 402 -10.46 -22.80 2.29
N ASP A 403 -9.13 -22.59 2.24
CA ASP A 403 -8.15 -23.34 1.46
C ASP A 403 -8.37 -23.31 -0.08
N GLN A 404 -9.10 -22.33 -0.57
CA GLN A 404 -9.34 -22.14 -2.01
C GLN A 404 -8.78 -20.82 -2.50
N LEU A 405 -8.07 -20.83 -3.64
CA LEU A 405 -7.47 -19.66 -4.28
C LEU A 405 -8.39 -19.01 -5.31
N GLY A 406 -9.60 -19.55 -5.52
CA GLY A 406 -10.55 -19.11 -6.53
C GLY A 406 -10.86 -17.61 -6.45
N HIS A 407 -11.14 -17.11 -5.25
CA HIS A 407 -11.43 -15.68 -5.07
C HIS A 407 -10.33 -14.76 -5.63
N PHE A 408 -9.06 -15.09 -5.37
CA PHE A 408 -7.94 -14.29 -5.88
C PHE A 408 -7.78 -14.43 -7.40
N THR A 409 -7.83 -15.67 -7.92
CA THR A 409 -7.63 -15.93 -9.35
C THR A 409 -8.74 -15.34 -10.21
N GLU A 410 -9.98 -15.39 -9.75
CA GLU A 410 -11.14 -14.79 -10.43
C GLU A 410 -11.08 -13.27 -10.46
N ARG A 411 -10.69 -12.63 -9.34
CA ARG A 411 -10.54 -11.16 -9.28
C ARG A 411 -9.53 -10.61 -10.29
N LEU A 412 -8.51 -11.38 -10.67
CA LEU A 412 -7.47 -10.99 -11.63
C LEU A 412 -7.58 -11.68 -12.99
N GLY A 413 -8.61 -12.51 -13.22
CA GLY A 413 -8.77 -13.24 -14.48
C GLY A 413 -7.66 -14.27 -14.75
N LEU A 414 -7.04 -14.84 -13.70
CA LEU A 414 -5.93 -15.81 -13.78
C LEU A 414 -6.45 -17.23 -14.06
N THR A 415 -7.21 -17.41 -15.14
CA THR A 415 -7.89 -18.67 -15.48
C THR A 415 -6.96 -19.80 -15.89
N LYS A 416 -5.73 -19.47 -16.27
CA LYS A 416 -4.71 -20.44 -16.73
C LYS A 416 -3.68 -20.75 -15.64
N ALA A 417 -3.74 -20.10 -14.49
CA ALA A 417 -2.73 -20.21 -13.45
C ALA A 417 -2.73 -21.58 -12.76
N LYS A 418 -1.55 -22.16 -12.60
CA LYS A 418 -1.36 -23.24 -11.63
C LYS A 418 -1.46 -22.67 -10.23
N THR A 419 -2.11 -23.39 -9.33
CA THR A 419 -2.29 -22.96 -7.94
C THR A 419 -1.54 -23.89 -6.99
N LEU A 420 -0.92 -23.33 -5.96
CA LEU A 420 -0.20 -24.08 -4.94
C LEU A 420 -0.50 -23.48 -3.56
N LEU A 421 -0.94 -24.31 -2.65
CA LEU A 421 -1.19 -23.96 -1.25
C LEU A 421 -0.19 -24.69 -0.36
N LEU A 422 0.66 -23.93 0.33
CA LEU A 422 1.71 -24.46 1.19
C LEU A 422 1.46 -24.05 2.64
N PRO A 423 1.40 -25.01 3.57
CA PRO A 423 1.18 -24.71 4.97
C PRO A 423 2.39 -23.97 5.58
N SER A 424 2.12 -23.24 6.64
CA SER A 424 3.18 -22.71 7.51
C SER A 424 3.95 -23.85 8.18
N PRO A 425 5.28 -23.75 8.34
CA PRO A 425 6.09 -24.74 9.03
C PRO A 425 5.94 -24.67 10.56
N PHE A 426 5.17 -23.74 11.10
CA PHE A 426 5.02 -23.52 12.53
C PHE A 426 3.99 -24.46 13.17
N ASP A 427 4.27 -24.90 14.41
CA ASP A 427 3.35 -25.72 15.22
C ASP A 427 2.38 -24.81 16.00
N TYR A 428 1.41 -24.25 15.31
CA TYR A 428 0.41 -23.36 15.91
C TYR A 428 -0.35 -24.00 17.07
N ALA A 429 -0.46 -25.32 17.09
CA ALA A 429 -1.11 -26.04 18.20
C ALA A 429 -0.37 -25.86 19.53
N LYS A 430 0.95 -25.65 19.48
CA LYS A 430 1.77 -25.42 20.68
C LYS A 430 2.16 -23.95 20.86
N GLN A 431 2.33 -23.21 19.74
CA GLN A 431 2.87 -21.85 19.76
C GLN A 431 1.80 -20.79 19.99
N ALA A 432 0.55 -21.04 19.65
CA ALA A 432 -0.49 -20.01 19.69
C ALA A 432 -1.76 -20.48 20.39
N LEU A 433 -2.48 -19.54 20.99
CA LEU A 433 -3.82 -19.73 21.55
C LEU A 433 -4.76 -18.65 21.01
N LEU A 434 -5.88 -19.05 20.40
CA LEU A 434 -6.93 -18.13 19.98
C LEU A 434 -7.94 -17.94 21.11
N CYS A 435 -8.10 -16.70 21.56
CA CYS A 435 -9.10 -16.32 22.55
C CYS A 435 -10.19 -15.45 21.92
N VAL A 436 -11.45 -15.88 22.02
CA VAL A 436 -12.63 -15.06 21.73
C VAL A 436 -13.37 -14.83 23.04
N PRO A 437 -13.14 -13.72 23.75
CA PRO A 437 -13.67 -13.52 25.09
C PRO A 437 -15.20 -13.59 25.16
N ARG A 438 -15.74 -13.97 26.30
CA ARG A 438 -17.17 -13.88 26.59
C ARG A 438 -17.52 -12.43 26.96
N PHE A 439 -18.81 -12.07 26.83
CA PHE A 439 -19.36 -10.77 27.26
C PHE A 439 -18.76 -9.54 26.56
N LEU A 440 -18.30 -9.74 25.33
CA LEU A 440 -17.82 -8.63 24.48
C LEU A 440 -18.97 -7.63 24.19
N PRO A 441 -18.66 -6.32 24.11
CA PRO A 441 -19.63 -5.34 23.61
C PRO A 441 -19.99 -5.65 22.15
N SER A 442 -21.18 -5.25 21.75
CA SER A 442 -21.56 -5.33 20.34
C SER A 442 -20.64 -4.42 19.50
N PRO A 443 -20.25 -4.82 18.28
CA PRO A 443 -19.51 -3.95 17.39
C PRO A 443 -20.22 -2.59 17.23
N ASN A 444 -19.45 -1.50 17.34
CA ASN A 444 -19.93 -0.10 17.26
C ASN A 444 -20.89 0.34 18.41
N GLN A 445 -20.96 -0.40 19.51
CA GLN A 445 -21.73 0.02 20.69
C GLN A 445 -21.10 1.28 21.31
N PRO A 446 -21.91 2.31 21.67
CA PRO A 446 -21.42 3.46 22.43
C PRO A 446 -20.72 3.04 23.72
N GLY A 447 -19.53 3.57 24.00
CA GLY A 447 -18.71 3.17 25.16
C GLY A 447 -18.03 1.80 25.04
N GLY A 448 -18.08 1.18 23.87
CA GLY A 448 -17.45 -0.11 23.60
C GLY A 448 -15.94 -0.11 23.82
N ALA A 449 -15.26 0.98 23.46
CA ALA A 449 -13.82 1.15 23.69
C ALA A 449 -13.46 1.05 25.19
N ARG A 450 -14.19 1.76 26.05
CA ARG A 450 -14.00 1.71 27.52
C ARG A 450 -14.25 0.30 28.07
N GLN A 451 -15.29 -0.38 27.59
CA GLN A 451 -15.61 -1.73 28.02
C GLN A 451 -14.51 -2.72 27.59
N LEU A 452 -14.03 -2.65 26.35
CA LEU A 452 -12.93 -3.45 25.85
C LEU A 452 -11.63 -3.19 26.61
N ALA A 453 -11.28 -1.91 26.84
CA ALA A 453 -10.09 -1.54 27.58
C ALA A 453 -10.13 -2.12 29.01
N ARG A 454 -11.24 -1.99 29.72
CA ARG A 454 -11.40 -2.57 31.07
C ARG A 454 -11.29 -4.09 31.08
N MET A 455 -11.87 -4.77 30.07
CA MET A 455 -11.86 -6.22 29.97
C MET A 455 -10.47 -6.77 29.67
N LEU A 456 -9.72 -6.10 28.79
CA LEU A 456 -8.44 -6.59 28.25
C LEU A 456 -7.23 -6.10 29.03
N ARG A 457 -7.37 -5.07 29.84
CA ARG A 457 -6.29 -4.54 30.68
C ARG A 457 -5.57 -5.61 31.49
N PRO A 458 -6.26 -6.55 32.20
CA PRO A 458 -5.56 -7.59 32.95
C PRO A 458 -4.69 -8.50 32.08
N LEU A 459 -5.10 -8.80 30.84
CA LEU A 459 -4.31 -9.56 29.89
C LEU A 459 -3.05 -8.79 29.46
N ILE A 460 -3.21 -7.51 29.12
CA ILE A 460 -2.10 -6.67 28.66
C ILE A 460 -1.09 -6.45 29.78
N GLU A 461 -1.55 -6.18 31.00
CA GLU A 461 -0.68 -6.04 32.17
C GLU A 461 0.03 -7.35 32.54
N ALA A 462 -0.66 -8.49 32.50
CA ALA A 462 -0.07 -9.80 32.75
C ALA A 462 0.99 -10.18 31.71
N ASN A 463 0.86 -9.67 30.48
CA ASN A 463 1.84 -9.83 29.40
C ASN A 463 2.96 -8.77 29.44
N ASN A 464 2.98 -7.92 30.44
CA ASN A 464 3.90 -6.79 30.54
C ASN A 464 3.93 -5.94 29.25
N GLY A 465 2.77 -5.54 28.72
CA GLY A 465 2.66 -4.99 27.38
C GLY A 465 2.90 -6.04 26.30
N ARG A 466 3.91 -5.86 25.46
CA ARG A 466 4.27 -6.75 24.32
C ARG A 466 3.07 -7.11 23.44
N CYS A 467 2.16 -6.13 23.27
CA CYS A 467 0.89 -6.29 22.60
C CYS A 467 0.73 -5.35 21.41
N PHE A 468 0.21 -5.88 20.30
CA PHE A 468 -0.44 -5.07 19.26
C PHE A 468 -1.95 -5.09 19.46
N PHE A 469 -2.57 -3.92 19.48
CA PHE A 469 -4.01 -3.76 19.41
C PHE A 469 -4.37 -3.22 18.03
N LEU A 470 -4.88 -4.07 17.18
CA LEU A 470 -5.21 -3.77 15.79
C LEU A 470 -6.69 -3.41 15.67
N CYS A 471 -6.96 -2.15 15.38
CA CYS A 471 -8.30 -1.59 15.24
C CYS A 471 -8.74 -1.54 13.78
N THR A 472 -10.02 -1.71 13.55
CA THR A 472 -10.64 -1.59 12.22
C THR A 472 -11.06 -0.16 11.88
N SER A 473 -10.93 0.78 12.81
CA SER A 473 -11.22 2.20 12.58
C SER A 473 -10.31 3.13 13.38
N HIS A 474 -10.03 4.30 12.83
CA HIS A 474 -9.26 5.34 13.50
C HIS A 474 -9.95 5.91 14.74
N GLN A 475 -11.29 5.90 14.76
CA GLN A 475 -12.06 6.34 15.94
C GLN A 475 -11.82 5.38 17.10
N MET A 476 -12.04 4.07 16.91
CA MET A 476 -11.83 3.06 17.94
C MET A 476 -10.37 3.06 18.43
N MET A 477 -9.41 3.22 17.52
CA MET A 477 -7.99 3.32 17.83
C MET A 477 -7.69 4.46 18.81
N ARG A 478 -8.23 5.67 18.56
CA ARG A 478 -8.03 6.84 19.45
C ARG A 478 -8.72 6.65 20.79
N GLU A 479 -9.98 6.24 20.80
CA GLU A 479 -10.75 6.00 22.03
C GLU A 479 -10.08 4.95 22.94
N LEU A 480 -9.59 3.84 22.37
CA LEU A 480 -8.86 2.81 23.11
C LEU A 480 -7.53 3.32 23.67
N ALA A 481 -6.76 4.08 22.87
CA ALA A 481 -5.50 4.63 23.33
C ALA A 481 -5.70 5.61 24.50
N GLU A 482 -6.73 6.45 24.45
CA GLU A 482 -7.10 7.36 25.56
C GLU A 482 -7.47 6.59 26.83
N GLU A 483 -8.34 5.57 26.73
CA GLU A 483 -8.74 4.74 27.88
C GLU A 483 -7.56 3.97 28.49
N PHE A 484 -6.67 3.42 27.66
CA PHE A 484 -5.47 2.73 28.16
C PHE A 484 -4.49 3.69 28.82
N ARG A 485 -4.22 4.85 28.23
CA ARG A 485 -3.34 5.88 28.84
C ARG A 485 -3.87 6.38 30.18
N ALA A 486 -5.19 6.47 30.31
CA ALA A 486 -5.83 6.91 31.56
C ALA A 486 -5.80 5.83 32.68
N THR A 487 -5.65 4.56 32.33
CA THR A 487 -5.86 3.44 33.27
C THR A 487 -4.65 2.53 33.48
N MET A 488 -3.63 2.63 32.62
CA MET A 488 -2.42 1.78 32.67
C MET A 488 -1.16 2.61 32.91
N THR A 489 -0.15 1.98 33.50
CA THR A 489 1.19 2.56 33.69
C THR A 489 2.17 2.17 32.58
N LEU A 490 1.82 1.17 31.76
CA LEU A 490 2.63 0.73 30.62
C LEU A 490 2.63 1.77 29.49
N PRO A 491 3.73 1.88 28.73
CA PRO A 491 3.76 2.76 27.56
C PRO A 491 2.69 2.39 26.53
N VAL A 492 1.88 3.35 26.12
CA VAL A 492 0.87 3.21 25.06
C VAL A 492 1.29 4.03 23.87
N LEU A 493 1.71 3.34 22.84
CA LEU A 493 2.14 3.91 21.55
C LEU A 493 0.94 3.96 20.59
N LEU A 494 0.74 5.09 19.92
CA LEU A 494 -0.40 5.31 19.04
C LEU A 494 0.06 5.62 17.62
N GLN A 495 -0.50 4.91 16.65
CA GLN A 495 -0.26 5.19 15.25
C GLN A 495 -0.66 6.63 14.89
N GLY A 496 0.24 7.32 14.16
CA GLY A 496 0.07 8.71 13.73
C GLY A 496 0.77 9.74 14.62
N GLU A 497 1.37 9.34 15.75
CA GLU A 497 2.20 10.23 16.56
C GLU A 497 3.63 10.36 16.04
N THR A 498 4.12 9.31 15.37
CA THR A 498 5.41 9.30 14.67
C THR A 498 5.29 8.46 13.39
N SER A 499 6.37 8.38 12.58
CA SER A 499 6.38 7.49 11.43
C SER A 499 6.25 6.02 11.86
N ASN A 500 5.66 5.17 11.00
CA ASN A 500 5.43 3.76 11.33
C ASN A 500 6.74 3.01 11.67
N GLY A 501 7.85 3.35 11.00
CA GLY A 501 9.16 2.77 11.27
C GLY A 501 9.70 3.15 12.65
N GLN A 502 9.59 4.43 13.02
CA GLN A 502 10.00 4.92 14.35
C GLN A 502 9.12 4.33 15.45
N LEU A 503 7.80 4.22 15.21
CA LEU A 503 6.86 3.66 16.17
C LEU A 503 7.19 2.18 16.48
N LEU A 504 7.53 1.39 15.45
CA LEU A 504 7.99 0.01 15.63
C LEU A 504 9.33 -0.07 16.37
N ALA A 505 10.27 0.81 16.04
CA ALA A 505 11.55 0.87 16.74
C ALA A 505 11.37 1.21 18.23
N GLN A 506 10.48 2.16 18.54
CA GLN A 506 10.11 2.51 19.91
C GLN A 506 9.44 1.33 20.63
N PHE A 507 8.54 0.61 19.96
CA PHE A 507 7.87 -0.56 20.52
C PHE A 507 8.87 -1.66 20.89
N VAL A 508 9.79 -1.99 19.98
CA VAL A 508 10.84 -2.99 20.24
C VAL A 508 11.79 -2.54 21.33
N ALA A 509 12.23 -1.27 21.33
CA ALA A 509 13.12 -0.72 22.33
C ALA A 509 12.50 -0.66 23.73
N ALA A 510 11.22 -0.37 23.84
CA ALA A 510 10.50 -0.37 25.10
C ALA A 510 10.38 -1.77 25.73
N GLY A 511 10.18 -2.81 24.92
CA GLY A 511 10.06 -4.19 25.37
C GLY A 511 8.83 -4.51 26.24
N ASN A 512 8.05 -3.48 26.62
CA ASN A 512 6.89 -3.58 27.49
C ASN A 512 5.75 -2.63 27.09
N ALA A 513 5.61 -2.33 25.80
CA ALA A 513 4.63 -1.38 25.31
C ALA A 513 3.35 -2.06 24.78
N LEU A 514 2.25 -1.29 24.79
CA LEU A 514 1.06 -1.56 24.00
C LEU A 514 1.09 -0.65 22.76
N LEU A 515 1.06 -1.22 21.56
CA LEU A 515 0.91 -0.47 20.32
C LEU A 515 -0.55 -0.55 19.85
N VAL A 516 -1.21 0.61 19.71
CA VAL A 516 -2.57 0.72 19.19
C VAL A 516 -2.52 1.30 17.78
N ALA A 517 -3.01 0.53 16.80
CA ALA A 517 -2.87 0.85 15.38
C ALA A 517 -4.06 0.38 14.54
N THR A 518 -4.14 0.86 13.28
CA THR A 518 -5.12 0.41 12.29
C THR A 518 -4.48 -0.47 11.21
N SER A 519 -5.23 -0.74 10.15
CA SER A 519 -4.89 -1.68 9.06
C SER A 519 -3.51 -1.48 8.43
N SER A 520 -2.95 -0.28 8.39
CA SER A 520 -1.60 -0.06 7.84
C SER A 520 -0.50 -0.80 8.61
N PHE A 521 -0.74 -1.18 9.87
CA PHE A 521 0.13 -2.05 10.65
C PHE A 521 -0.16 -3.55 10.46
N TRP A 522 -1.31 -3.90 9.86
CA TRP A 522 -1.60 -5.30 9.54
C TRP A 522 -0.69 -5.84 8.44
N GLU A 523 -0.26 -4.99 7.51
CA GLU A 523 0.52 -5.34 6.33
C GLU A 523 2.02 -5.03 6.45
N GLY A 524 2.43 -4.15 7.37
CA GLY A 524 3.81 -3.67 7.53
C GLY A 524 4.41 -3.98 8.91
N GLY A 525 5.72 -4.09 8.97
CA GLY A 525 6.48 -4.25 10.22
C GLY A 525 6.70 -5.71 10.64
N ASP A 526 7.97 -6.09 10.66
CA ASP A 526 8.44 -7.40 11.11
C ASP A 526 8.96 -7.26 12.54
N VAL A 527 8.14 -7.63 13.52
CA VAL A 527 8.56 -7.74 14.93
C VAL A 527 8.72 -9.22 15.25
N ARG A 528 9.92 -9.61 15.64
CA ARG A 528 10.28 -11.00 15.95
C ARG A 528 10.60 -11.19 17.41
N GLY A 529 10.47 -12.42 17.87
CA GLY A 529 10.84 -12.86 19.20
C GLY A 529 9.94 -12.30 20.31
N ASP A 530 10.50 -12.17 21.49
CA ASP A 530 9.79 -11.86 22.73
C ASP A 530 9.15 -10.46 22.78
N ALA A 531 9.44 -9.61 21.81
CA ALA A 531 8.90 -8.25 21.78
C ALA A 531 7.38 -8.22 21.52
N LEU A 532 6.82 -9.22 20.85
CA LEU A 532 5.38 -9.33 20.54
C LEU A 532 4.87 -10.74 20.87
N SER A 533 4.10 -10.86 21.92
CA SER A 533 3.49 -12.13 22.34
C SER A 533 1.95 -12.08 22.42
N CYS A 534 1.34 -10.93 22.12
CA CYS A 534 -0.10 -10.81 22.07
C CYS A 534 -0.54 -9.90 20.91
N VAL A 535 -1.50 -10.39 20.11
CA VAL A 535 -2.18 -9.61 19.08
C VAL A 535 -3.67 -9.58 19.40
N ILE A 536 -4.23 -8.39 19.52
CA ILE A 536 -5.63 -8.15 19.83
C ILE A 536 -6.27 -7.46 18.62
N ILE A 537 -7.41 -7.95 18.18
CA ILE A 537 -8.20 -7.41 17.06
C ILE A 537 -9.56 -6.98 17.61
N ASP A 538 -9.95 -5.72 17.38
CA ASP A 538 -11.18 -5.14 17.97
C ASP A 538 -12.47 -5.81 17.47
N LYS A 539 -12.54 -6.12 16.18
CA LYS A 539 -13.67 -6.79 15.52
C LYS A 539 -13.25 -7.39 14.18
N LEU A 540 -14.11 -8.22 13.59
CA LEU A 540 -13.90 -8.76 12.25
C LEU A 540 -13.77 -7.61 11.22
N PRO A 541 -12.74 -7.64 10.34
CA PRO A 541 -12.36 -6.52 9.49
C PRO A 541 -13.23 -6.43 8.22
N PHE A 542 -14.55 -6.43 8.39
CA PHE A 542 -15.46 -6.13 7.29
C PHE A 542 -15.31 -4.66 6.85
N THR A 543 -15.26 -4.43 5.55
CA THR A 543 -15.33 -3.08 4.99
C THR A 543 -16.62 -2.40 5.43
N SER A 544 -16.56 -1.07 5.68
CA SER A 544 -17.73 -0.31 6.07
C SER A 544 -18.88 -0.47 5.06
N PRO A 545 -20.11 -0.73 5.50
CA PRO A 545 -21.26 -0.81 4.59
C PRO A 545 -21.54 0.52 3.87
N ASP A 546 -20.96 1.62 4.35
CA ASP A 546 -21.09 2.93 3.70
C ASP A 546 -20.03 3.19 2.63
N ASP A 547 -19.06 2.30 2.46
CA ASP A 547 -18.06 2.43 1.40
C ASP A 547 -18.72 2.37 0.01
N PRO A 548 -18.56 3.40 -0.82
CA PRO A 548 -19.25 3.50 -2.11
C PRO A 548 -18.78 2.44 -3.13
N LEU A 549 -17.53 2.01 -3.06
CA LEU A 549 -17.01 0.96 -3.94
C LEU A 549 -17.58 -0.41 -3.54
N LEU A 550 -17.67 -0.68 -2.24
CA LEU A 550 -18.32 -1.89 -1.73
C LEU A 550 -19.80 -1.92 -2.11
N LYS A 551 -20.55 -0.82 -1.91
CA LYS A 551 -21.96 -0.72 -2.31
C LYS A 551 -22.14 -1.04 -3.79
N ALA A 552 -21.29 -0.49 -4.65
CA ALA A 552 -21.36 -0.73 -6.09
C ALA A 552 -21.00 -2.19 -6.45
N ARG A 553 -19.99 -2.79 -5.82
CA ARG A 553 -19.65 -4.22 -6.00
C ARG A 553 -20.76 -5.15 -5.53
N ILE A 554 -21.43 -4.83 -4.43
CA ILE A 554 -22.59 -5.58 -3.91
C ILE A 554 -23.74 -5.55 -4.92
N GLU A 555 -24.06 -4.39 -5.47
CA GLU A 555 -25.12 -4.25 -6.46
C GLU A 555 -24.80 -5.00 -7.75
N ASP A 556 -23.57 -4.86 -8.27
CA ASP A 556 -23.11 -5.56 -9.45
C ASP A 556 -23.12 -7.09 -9.25
N CYS A 557 -22.71 -7.59 -8.09
CA CYS A 557 -22.78 -9.01 -7.75
C CYS A 557 -24.22 -9.53 -7.76
N ARG A 558 -25.17 -8.77 -7.19
CA ARG A 558 -26.60 -9.13 -7.22
C ARG A 558 -27.16 -9.15 -8.63
N LEU A 559 -26.81 -8.17 -9.45
CA LEU A 559 -27.27 -8.10 -10.86
C LEU A 559 -26.77 -9.30 -11.67
N ARG A 560 -25.62 -9.85 -11.34
CA ARG A 560 -25.08 -11.07 -11.94
C ARG A 560 -25.59 -12.37 -11.29
N GLY A 561 -26.50 -12.28 -10.30
CA GLY A 561 -27.11 -13.44 -9.62
C GLY A 561 -26.21 -14.07 -8.53
N GLY A 562 -25.17 -13.39 -8.10
CA GLY A 562 -24.26 -13.83 -7.01
C GLY A 562 -24.79 -13.49 -5.62
N ASP A 563 -24.08 -13.99 -4.60
CA ASP A 563 -24.29 -13.68 -3.19
C ASP A 563 -23.25 -12.65 -2.70
N PRO A 564 -23.61 -11.36 -2.58
CA PRO A 564 -22.63 -10.32 -2.25
C PRO A 564 -21.92 -10.52 -0.92
N PHE A 565 -22.54 -11.19 0.05
CA PHE A 565 -21.88 -11.46 1.31
C PHE A 565 -20.81 -12.53 1.15
N ASN A 566 -21.14 -13.65 0.54
CA ASN A 566 -20.21 -14.77 0.38
C ASN A 566 -19.19 -14.55 -0.74
N ASP A 567 -19.55 -13.83 -1.81
CA ASP A 567 -18.67 -13.65 -2.99
C ASP A 567 -17.77 -12.40 -2.88
N VAL A 568 -18.18 -11.38 -2.09
CA VAL A 568 -17.46 -10.10 -2.02
C VAL A 568 -16.98 -9.80 -0.59
N GLN A 569 -17.90 -9.71 0.40
CA GLN A 569 -17.56 -9.15 1.71
C GLN A 569 -16.77 -10.13 2.59
N LEU A 570 -17.20 -11.38 2.64
CA LEU A 570 -16.60 -12.41 3.50
C LEU A 570 -15.16 -12.76 3.08
N PRO A 571 -14.85 -12.99 1.79
CA PRO A 571 -13.49 -13.28 1.35
C PRO A 571 -12.49 -12.18 1.69
N ASP A 572 -12.83 -10.92 1.41
CA ASP A 572 -11.96 -9.77 1.70
C ASP A 572 -11.68 -9.64 3.20
N ALA A 573 -12.72 -9.84 4.04
CA ALA A 573 -12.56 -9.80 5.50
C ALA A 573 -11.71 -10.97 6.02
N VAL A 574 -11.83 -12.18 5.45
CA VAL A 574 -11.01 -13.34 5.81
C VAL A 574 -9.54 -13.10 5.50
N ILE A 575 -9.24 -12.62 4.29
CA ILE A 575 -7.85 -12.33 3.87
C ILE A 575 -7.24 -11.27 4.79
N THR A 576 -7.97 -10.20 5.07
CA THR A 576 -7.52 -9.15 5.99
C THR A 576 -7.26 -9.69 7.40
N LEU A 577 -8.16 -10.53 7.93
CA LEU A 577 -7.96 -11.14 9.24
C LEU A 577 -6.71 -12.03 9.28
N LYS A 578 -6.48 -12.84 8.24
CA LYS A 578 -5.27 -13.69 8.11
C LYS A 578 -3.98 -12.86 8.20
N GLN A 579 -3.95 -11.67 7.62
CA GLN A 579 -2.79 -10.77 7.68
C GLN A 579 -2.49 -10.30 9.11
N GLY A 580 -3.52 -9.88 9.85
CA GLY A 580 -3.39 -9.49 11.25
C GLY A 580 -2.92 -10.64 12.14
N VAL A 581 -3.49 -11.82 11.95
CA VAL A 581 -3.10 -13.05 12.69
C VAL A 581 -1.66 -13.46 12.40
N GLY A 582 -1.23 -13.31 11.15
CA GLY A 582 0.14 -13.64 10.71
C GLY A 582 1.25 -12.78 11.36
N ARG A 583 0.90 -11.80 12.21
CA ARG A 583 1.86 -11.00 12.98
C ARG A 583 2.38 -11.72 14.22
N LEU A 584 1.60 -12.63 14.78
CA LEU A 584 1.89 -13.23 16.08
C LEU A 584 3.06 -14.23 16.04
N ILE A 585 3.07 -15.15 15.09
CA ILE A 585 4.08 -16.20 14.98
C ILE A 585 4.93 -15.97 13.72
N ARG A 586 6.22 -15.71 13.92
CA ARG A 586 7.20 -15.40 12.89
C ARG A 586 8.39 -16.34 12.86
N ASP A 587 8.68 -16.99 13.99
CA ASP A 587 9.75 -17.98 14.13
C ASP A 587 9.27 -19.22 14.89
N THR A 588 10.10 -20.26 14.87
CA THR A 588 9.84 -21.54 15.55
C THR A 588 9.78 -21.41 17.07
N ASP A 589 10.41 -20.36 17.61
CA ASP A 589 10.49 -20.14 19.05
C ASP A 589 9.45 -19.11 19.54
N ASP A 590 8.76 -18.43 18.61
CA ASP A 590 7.68 -17.49 18.97
C ASP A 590 6.51 -18.22 19.63
N ARG A 591 5.92 -17.58 20.64
CA ARG A 591 4.75 -18.09 21.35
C ARG A 591 3.84 -16.93 21.76
N GLY A 592 2.52 -17.10 21.62
CA GLY A 592 1.64 -15.99 21.98
C GLY A 592 0.14 -16.26 21.88
N VAL A 593 -0.63 -15.22 22.21
CA VAL A 593 -2.08 -15.23 22.23
C VAL A 593 -2.64 -14.30 21.17
N LEU A 594 -3.59 -14.81 20.38
CA LEU A 594 -4.43 -14.03 19.49
C LEU A 594 -5.78 -13.80 20.17
N VAL A 595 -6.18 -12.55 20.34
CA VAL A 595 -7.50 -12.19 20.87
C VAL A 595 -8.33 -11.54 19.78
N ILE A 596 -9.51 -12.10 19.50
CA ILE A 596 -10.47 -11.49 18.56
C ILE A 596 -11.70 -11.08 19.36
N CYS A 597 -11.94 -9.76 19.43
CA CYS A 597 -12.98 -9.16 20.25
C CYS A 597 -14.33 -9.08 19.53
N ASP A 598 -14.70 -10.13 18.80
CA ASP A 598 -15.95 -10.18 18.03
C ASP A 598 -16.67 -11.51 18.20
N ASN A 599 -17.80 -11.48 18.90
CA ASN A 599 -18.62 -12.68 19.12
C ASN A 599 -19.20 -13.28 17.83
N ARG A 600 -19.30 -12.52 16.75
CA ARG A 600 -19.80 -13.02 15.45
C ARG A 600 -18.96 -14.18 14.94
N LEU A 601 -17.66 -14.21 15.27
CA LEU A 601 -16.74 -15.30 14.91
C LEU A 601 -17.21 -16.68 15.41
N VAL A 602 -17.90 -16.73 16.54
CA VAL A 602 -18.34 -17.99 17.19
C VAL A 602 -19.85 -18.18 17.20
N MET A 603 -20.61 -17.11 16.90
CA MET A 603 -22.09 -17.14 16.98
C MET A 603 -22.76 -17.13 15.59
N ARG A 604 -22.05 -16.79 14.53
CA ARG A 604 -22.59 -16.73 13.17
C ARG A 604 -22.07 -17.89 12.32
N PRO A 605 -22.88 -18.47 11.42
CA PRO A 605 -22.44 -19.57 10.55
C PRO A 605 -21.19 -19.25 9.74
N TYR A 606 -21.07 -18.02 9.25
CA TYR A 606 -19.89 -17.59 8.51
C TYR A 606 -18.60 -17.50 9.35
N GLY A 607 -18.70 -17.52 10.66
CA GLY A 607 -17.54 -17.58 11.56
C GLY A 607 -16.67 -18.80 11.32
N GLU A 608 -17.25 -19.93 10.92
CA GLU A 608 -16.51 -21.13 10.55
C GLU A 608 -15.59 -20.90 9.33
N VAL A 609 -15.99 -20.07 8.37
CA VAL A 609 -15.15 -19.74 7.21
C VAL A 609 -13.88 -19.02 7.67
N PHE A 610 -14.01 -18.07 8.61
CA PHE A 610 -12.84 -17.43 9.22
C PHE A 610 -11.96 -18.43 9.96
N LEU A 611 -12.57 -19.23 10.84
CA LEU A 611 -11.85 -20.17 11.70
C LEU A 611 -11.12 -21.27 10.90
N ASN A 612 -11.71 -21.73 9.80
CA ASN A 612 -11.09 -22.72 8.91
C ASN A 612 -9.99 -22.12 8.02
N SER A 613 -10.04 -20.79 7.79
CA SER A 613 -9.01 -20.07 7.02
C SER A 613 -7.82 -19.64 7.88
N LEU A 614 -7.93 -19.69 9.21
CA LEU A 614 -6.83 -19.39 10.13
C LEU A 614 -5.97 -20.63 10.38
N PRO A 615 -4.70 -20.45 10.81
CA PRO A 615 -3.87 -21.57 11.25
C PRO A 615 -4.56 -22.40 12.35
N PRO A 616 -4.35 -23.73 12.38
CA PRO A 616 -5.00 -24.64 13.34
C PRO A 616 -4.49 -24.36 14.77
N THR A 617 -5.16 -23.46 15.46
CA THR A 617 -4.80 -22.95 16.79
C THR A 617 -5.82 -23.42 17.82
N PRO A 618 -5.41 -23.90 19.03
CA PRO A 618 -6.31 -24.15 20.15
C PRO A 618 -7.16 -22.92 20.48
N ARG A 619 -8.39 -23.12 20.87
CA ARG A 619 -9.38 -22.06 21.06
C ARG A 619 -9.88 -21.99 22.50
N THR A 620 -10.06 -20.78 23.03
CA THR A 620 -10.68 -20.56 24.34
C THR A 620 -11.63 -19.37 24.30
N ARG A 621 -12.54 -19.32 25.26
CA ARG A 621 -13.39 -18.15 25.52
C ARG A 621 -13.11 -17.52 26.88
N ASP A 622 -12.09 -18.00 27.58
CA ASP A 622 -11.72 -17.56 28.91
C ASP A 622 -10.39 -16.79 28.89
N LEU A 623 -10.44 -15.51 29.20
CA LEU A 623 -9.26 -14.65 29.30
C LEU A 623 -8.24 -15.14 30.33
N LYS A 624 -8.69 -15.85 31.40
CA LYS A 624 -7.76 -16.41 32.38
C LYS A 624 -6.88 -17.49 31.79
N GLN A 625 -7.42 -18.31 30.87
CA GLN A 625 -6.61 -19.30 30.15
C GLN A 625 -5.63 -18.63 29.21
N ALA A 626 -6.01 -17.54 28.55
CA ALA A 626 -5.12 -16.74 27.72
C ALA A 626 -3.97 -16.12 28.53
N ILE A 627 -4.26 -15.58 29.71
CA ILE A 627 -3.25 -15.07 30.65
C ILE A 627 -2.31 -16.18 31.10
N ALA A 628 -2.84 -17.33 31.52
CA ALA A 628 -2.03 -18.46 31.95
C ALA A 628 -1.10 -18.98 30.82
N PHE A 629 -1.58 -18.97 29.57
CA PHE A 629 -0.76 -19.37 28.42
C PHE A 629 0.43 -18.44 28.20
N LEU A 630 0.24 -17.12 28.34
CA LEU A 630 1.32 -16.11 28.22
C LEU A 630 2.35 -16.24 29.36
N GLN A 631 1.87 -16.41 30.60
CA GLN A 631 2.76 -16.57 31.78
C GLN A 631 3.57 -17.87 31.75
N ALA A 632 2.99 -18.97 31.22
CA ALA A 632 3.72 -20.21 31.02
C ALA A 632 4.81 -20.10 29.93
N ALA A 633 4.66 -19.20 28.96
CA ALA A 633 5.66 -18.91 27.97
C ALA A 633 6.88 -18.21 28.60
N ASP A 634 6.64 -17.19 29.45
CA ASP A 634 7.72 -16.46 30.14
C ASP A 634 8.52 -17.36 31.10
N ALA A 635 7.85 -18.29 31.80
CA ALA A 635 8.52 -19.24 32.70
C ALA A 635 9.39 -20.28 31.97
N SER A 636 9.17 -20.53 30.68
CA SER A 636 10.00 -21.45 29.88
C SER A 636 11.17 -20.75 29.18
N ALA A 637 11.20 -19.43 29.16
CA ALA A 637 12.27 -18.61 28.56
C ALA A 637 13.35 -18.16 29.58
N THR A 638 13.08 -18.33 30.89
CA THR A 638 14.04 -18.15 31.99
C THR A 638 14.66 -19.50 32.39
#